data_91203d2ea1b3de75196f367ed1b6be32
#
_entry.id   91203d2ea1b3de75196f367ed1b6be32
#
_cell.length_a   1.000
_cell.length_b   1.000
_cell.length_c   1.000
_cell.angle_alpha   90.00
_cell.angle_beta   90.00
_cell.angle_gamma   90.00
#
_symmetry.space_group_name_H-M   'P 1'
#
loop_
_entity.id
_entity.type
_entity.pdbx_description
1 polymer ?
#
loop_
_entity_poly.entity_id
_entity_poly.type
_entity_poly.pdbx_seq_one_letter_code
_entity_poly.pdbx_strand_id
1 'polypeptide(L)'
;FFPMVSSWLPTEQYISSTNLMTDLKKKTYLDLRRQLYEEAVTLLRNDNKMIPLTQNKKIAVVTIGNTKNDVNNGLVERGFSTKSFVTTKENIGAKSAEWLKQLESYDLVVVSIEKTNMFAGKNYGINEATVKFFNRLVAQNDVILNLFACPYALDMFRINNSVKGLVVAYEDEVPAVDAVVRLLAGELEAKGTLPVSVSKFNCGDGIVAQAPKKKVHILPQKEVPSSSMQPYQDEQFTSVPSMPLEPKYVAKLDSVAQAGIRNGAYPGCQIVAMKDGKMVYDKCFGNFTYGGGHVVQPNDLYDIASCTKIFASTLAVMKLYDDGLIDLNQTLADFFPYLKGKAHGKLKLIDIMTHQAGLKAWVPFYKLTIDENGPMPEFYSDKIDENHEIRVAENLYLVNDYPDRIFDSVAKTPLGKKKYLYSDMGFYYMPKIVKLLTNQSIGDYLNEKFYGPMNLNHICYQPLNHFTREQIAPTENDTVFRRQLVWGDVHDQAAAMFGGIAGHAGLFANAHDLAAIMQMFLDEGSYQGVQYLKPETVRYFTTAPFAANGNRRGLGFDKLPINKKGSCTASKLGSMEGYGHTGFTGTFVWADPANDLIIIFLSNRVYPDTDPNKLVRTGIRTALHDILYQAYPIAE
;
A
#
# COMPACT_ATOMS: atom_id res chain seq x y z
N PHE A 1 -26.30 5.38 8.37
CA PHE A 1 -27.42 4.85 7.58
C PHE A 1 -27.63 5.80 6.41
N PHE A 2 -26.96 5.57 5.29
CA PHE A 2 -27.38 6.13 4.02
C PHE A 2 -28.51 5.25 3.48
N PRO A 3 -29.66 5.81 3.08
CA PRO A 3 -30.63 5.02 2.35
C PRO A 3 -29.99 4.58 1.04
N MET A 4 -30.06 3.28 0.76
CA MET A 4 -29.64 2.72 -0.52
C MET A 4 -30.30 3.50 -1.66
N VAL A 5 -29.50 4.21 -2.45
CA VAL A 5 -29.91 4.76 -3.74
C VAL A 5 -29.81 3.64 -4.76
N SER A 6 -30.64 2.61 -4.61
CA SER A 6 -30.74 1.48 -5.54
C SER A 6 -31.53 1.81 -6.82
N SER A 7 -31.99 3.06 -6.99
CA SER A 7 -32.85 3.45 -8.13
C SER A 7 -32.17 4.35 -9.18
N TRP A 8 -30.85 4.57 -9.10
CA TRP A 8 -30.16 5.53 -9.97
C TRP A 8 -29.13 4.91 -10.93
N LEU A 9 -28.97 3.59 -10.93
CA LEU A 9 -28.17 2.92 -11.94
C LEU A 9 -29.11 2.27 -12.94
N PRO A 10 -29.01 2.60 -14.24
CA PRO A 10 -29.70 1.83 -15.28
C PRO A 10 -29.20 0.39 -15.18
N THR A 11 -30.11 -0.54 -15.00
CA THR A 11 -29.87 -1.97 -15.01
C THR A 11 -29.40 -2.37 -16.40
N GLU A 12 -28.10 -2.42 -16.67
CA GLU A 12 -27.45 -2.95 -17.88
C GLU A 12 -26.40 -2.03 -18.55
N GLN A 13 -25.65 -1.27 -17.80
CA GLN A 13 -24.37 -0.79 -18.34
C GLN A 13 -23.21 -1.49 -17.63
N TYR A 14 -22.63 -2.50 -18.28
CA TYR A 14 -21.31 -2.99 -17.93
C TYR A 14 -20.32 -1.83 -17.99
N ILE A 15 -19.80 -1.40 -16.84
CA ILE A 15 -18.72 -0.43 -16.82
C ILE A 15 -17.50 -1.15 -17.40
N SER A 16 -17.12 -0.80 -18.62
CA SER A 16 -15.89 -1.30 -19.22
C SER A 16 -14.71 -0.76 -18.45
N SER A 17 -13.89 -1.64 -17.89
CA SER A 17 -12.65 -1.26 -17.19
C SER A 17 -11.60 -0.65 -18.12
N THR A 18 -11.76 -0.79 -19.42
CA THR A 18 -10.80 -0.34 -20.46
C THR A 18 -10.50 1.15 -20.42
N ASN A 19 -11.41 1.97 -19.86
CA ASN A 19 -11.24 3.42 -19.73
C ASN A 19 -11.47 3.91 -18.30
N LEU A 20 -11.53 3.03 -17.31
CA LEU A 20 -11.93 3.39 -15.96
C LEU A 20 -11.10 4.54 -15.37
N MET A 21 -9.78 4.52 -15.54
CA MET A 21 -8.90 5.60 -15.05
C MET A 21 -9.07 6.91 -15.83
N THR A 22 -9.32 6.83 -17.13
CA THR A 22 -9.66 7.99 -17.97
C THR A 22 -11.03 8.51 -17.59
N ASP A 23 -11.97 7.60 -17.32
CA ASP A 23 -13.32 7.94 -16.90
C ASP A 23 -13.34 8.57 -15.50
N LEU A 24 -12.61 8.03 -14.54
CA LEU A 24 -12.46 8.60 -13.19
C LEU A 24 -11.76 9.96 -13.18
N LYS A 25 -10.92 10.24 -14.19
CA LYS A 25 -10.28 11.56 -14.40
C LYS A 25 -11.10 12.50 -15.28
N LYS A 26 -12.29 12.10 -15.75
CA LYS A 26 -13.17 13.01 -16.47
C LYS A 26 -13.46 14.24 -15.62
N LYS A 27 -13.46 15.40 -16.26
CA LYS A 27 -13.76 16.68 -15.60
C LYS A 27 -15.03 16.60 -14.75
N THR A 28 -16.06 15.88 -15.20
CA THR A 28 -17.31 15.67 -14.48
C THR A 28 -17.12 15.00 -13.12
N TYR A 29 -16.23 14.00 -13.01
CA TYR A 29 -15.97 13.32 -11.73
C TYR A 29 -15.05 14.13 -10.81
N LEU A 30 -14.08 14.84 -11.39
CA LEU A 30 -13.25 15.79 -10.64
C LEU A 30 -14.11 16.95 -10.10
N ASP A 31 -15.05 17.46 -10.90
CA ASP A 31 -16.00 18.47 -10.47
C ASP A 31 -16.96 17.93 -9.40
N LEU A 32 -17.45 16.70 -9.55
CA LEU A 32 -18.26 16.03 -8.52
C LEU A 32 -17.48 15.85 -7.21
N ARG A 33 -16.24 15.37 -7.30
CA ARG A 33 -15.37 15.23 -6.12
C ARG A 33 -15.17 16.56 -5.41
N ARG A 34 -14.92 17.63 -6.17
CA ARG A 34 -14.82 18.98 -5.59
C ARG A 34 -16.12 19.39 -4.91
N GLN A 35 -17.27 19.20 -5.56
CA GLN A 35 -18.59 19.51 -4.98
C GLN A 35 -18.84 18.73 -3.68
N LEU A 36 -18.46 17.46 -3.61
CA LEU A 36 -18.60 16.67 -2.38
C LEU A 36 -17.80 17.26 -1.22
N TYR A 37 -16.57 17.72 -1.43
CA TYR A 37 -15.79 18.39 -0.40
C TYR A 37 -16.37 19.78 -0.04
N GLU A 38 -16.86 20.54 -1.02
CA GLU A 38 -17.54 21.82 -0.79
C GLU A 38 -18.80 21.66 0.07
N GLU A 39 -19.62 20.62 -0.16
CA GLU A 39 -20.82 20.31 0.62
C GLU A 39 -20.47 19.69 2.00
N ALA A 40 -19.33 18.99 2.12
CA ALA A 40 -18.93 18.33 3.37
C ALA A 40 -18.28 19.29 4.38
N VAL A 41 -17.57 20.33 3.93
CA VAL A 41 -16.90 21.29 4.84
C VAL A 41 -17.87 21.82 5.87
N THR A 42 -17.56 21.57 7.15
CA THR A 42 -18.44 21.85 8.29
C THR A 42 -17.90 23.01 9.13
N LEU A 43 -18.66 24.09 9.25
CA LEU A 43 -18.35 25.22 10.11
C LEU A 43 -19.08 25.05 11.46
N LEU A 44 -18.33 24.84 12.54
CA LEU A 44 -18.89 24.60 13.88
C LEU A 44 -18.91 25.83 14.78
N ARG A 45 -18.06 26.81 14.49
CA ARG A 45 -18.01 28.08 15.22
C ARG A 45 -17.63 29.21 14.28
N ASN A 46 -18.29 30.37 14.46
CA ASN A 46 -18.00 31.59 13.71
C ASN A 46 -18.34 32.83 14.57
N ASP A 47 -17.55 33.03 15.64
CA ASP A 47 -17.76 34.11 16.57
C ASP A 47 -17.48 35.46 15.88
N ASN A 48 -18.38 36.43 16.10
CA ASN A 48 -18.29 37.76 15.49
C ASN A 48 -18.21 37.77 13.96
N LYS A 49 -18.67 36.73 13.28
CA LYS A 49 -18.59 36.55 11.82
C LYS A 49 -17.14 36.68 11.31
N MET A 50 -16.21 36.01 12.00
CA MET A 50 -14.80 36.04 11.68
C MET A 50 -14.48 35.37 10.33
N ILE A 51 -15.33 34.44 9.92
CA ILE A 51 -15.34 33.81 8.60
C ILE A 51 -16.54 34.36 7.83
N PRO A 52 -16.37 34.94 6.64
CA PRO A 52 -15.13 35.09 5.88
C PRO A 52 -14.14 36.10 6.48
N LEU A 53 -12.85 35.88 6.18
CA LEU A 53 -11.75 36.76 6.62
C LEU A 53 -11.89 38.18 6.05
N THR A 54 -11.40 39.15 6.80
CA THR A 54 -11.36 40.54 6.35
C THR A 54 -9.92 40.99 6.12
N GLN A 55 -9.68 41.85 5.11
CA GLN A 55 -8.33 42.28 4.72
C GLN A 55 -7.71 43.31 5.67
N ASN A 56 -8.44 43.77 6.67
CA ASN A 56 -7.97 44.82 7.61
C ASN A 56 -7.26 44.25 8.86
N LYS A 57 -7.05 42.93 8.92
CA LYS A 57 -6.38 42.26 10.03
C LYS A 57 -4.99 41.75 9.64
N LYS A 58 -4.06 41.78 10.59
CA LYS A 58 -2.76 41.15 10.47
C LYS A 58 -2.90 39.68 10.76
N ILE A 59 -2.86 38.84 9.72
CA ILE A 59 -3.15 37.42 9.79
C ILE A 59 -1.88 36.58 9.64
N ALA A 60 -1.68 35.63 10.55
CA ALA A 60 -0.75 34.53 10.37
C ALA A 60 -1.47 33.24 9.98
N VAL A 61 -0.88 32.44 9.10
CA VAL A 61 -1.39 31.13 8.72
C VAL A 61 -0.37 30.07 9.09
N VAL A 62 -0.74 29.21 10.04
CA VAL A 62 0.10 28.15 10.59
C VAL A 62 -0.39 26.81 10.06
N THR A 63 0.47 26.06 9.36
CA THR A 63 0.19 24.66 8.97
C THR A 63 1.11 23.71 9.74
N ILE A 64 0.52 22.73 10.42
CA ILE A 64 1.23 21.69 11.18
C ILE A 64 0.90 20.33 10.58
N GLY A 65 1.92 19.58 10.19
CA GLY A 65 1.81 18.26 9.58
C GLY A 65 2.27 18.22 8.12
N ASN A 66 2.53 19.37 7.51
CA ASN A 66 2.95 19.46 6.12
C ASN A 66 4.26 20.26 5.97
N THR A 67 4.88 20.19 4.80
CA THR A 67 6.05 21.00 4.40
C THR A 67 5.66 22.19 3.52
N LYS A 68 4.41 22.23 3.05
CA LYS A 68 3.79 23.33 2.29
C LYS A 68 2.65 23.94 3.08
N ASN A 69 2.37 25.20 2.86
CA ASN A 69 1.23 25.89 3.46
C ASN A 69 0.23 26.29 2.37
N ASP A 70 -0.53 25.28 1.90
CA ASP A 70 -1.43 25.46 0.76
C ASP A 70 -2.64 26.35 1.14
N VAL A 71 -3.06 26.36 2.40
CA VAL A 71 -4.08 27.31 2.89
C VAL A 71 -3.56 28.75 2.80
N ASN A 72 -2.30 29.02 3.21
CA ASN A 72 -1.70 30.34 3.05
C ASN A 72 -1.60 30.76 1.58
N ASN A 73 -1.11 29.85 0.73
CA ASN A 73 -0.92 30.13 -0.70
C ASN A 73 -2.25 30.48 -1.36
N GLY A 74 -3.29 29.70 -1.10
CA GLY A 74 -4.63 29.95 -1.63
C GLY A 74 -5.27 31.26 -1.15
N LEU A 75 -4.98 31.69 0.09
CA LEU A 75 -5.41 33.01 0.59
C LEU A 75 -4.63 34.14 -0.06
N VAL A 76 -3.31 34.00 -0.25
CA VAL A 76 -2.48 35.01 -0.94
C VAL A 76 -2.92 35.18 -2.38
N GLU A 77 -3.21 34.11 -3.10
CA GLU A 77 -3.76 34.15 -4.48
C GLU A 77 -5.09 34.91 -4.56
N ARG A 78 -5.85 34.95 -3.46
CA ARG A 78 -7.11 35.71 -3.33
C ARG A 78 -6.94 37.12 -2.76
N GLY A 79 -5.69 37.60 -2.69
CA GLY A 79 -5.34 38.97 -2.31
C GLY A 79 -5.28 39.24 -0.79
N PHE A 80 -5.26 38.17 0.06
CA PHE A 80 -5.03 38.35 1.48
C PHE A 80 -3.54 38.56 1.79
N SER A 81 -3.22 39.55 2.62
CA SER A 81 -1.86 39.73 3.13
C SER A 81 -1.68 38.88 4.38
N THR A 82 -1.03 37.72 4.24
CA THR A 82 -0.82 36.77 5.32
C THR A 82 0.65 36.42 5.50
N LYS A 83 1.02 35.96 6.71
CA LYS A 83 2.36 35.43 6.98
C LYS A 83 2.28 33.92 7.21
N SER A 84 3.06 33.18 6.42
CA SER A 84 3.10 31.72 6.49
C SER A 84 4.05 31.22 7.58
N PHE A 85 3.57 30.22 8.35
CA PHE A 85 4.33 29.39 9.28
C PHE A 85 4.01 27.92 8.94
N VAL A 86 5.01 27.12 8.61
CA VAL A 86 4.81 25.72 8.22
C VAL A 86 5.81 24.79 8.89
N THR A 87 5.34 23.66 9.39
CA THR A 87 6.19 22.64 10.01
C THR A 87 5.53 21.28 10.03
N THR A 88 6.35 20.23 10.11
CA THR A 88 5.84 18.89 10.39
C THR A 88 5.49 18.73 11.88
N LYS A 89 4.72 17.70 12.22
CA LYS A 89 4.32 17.44 13.62
C LYS A 89 5.52 17.11 14.52
N GLU A 90 6.55 16.49 13.98
CA GLU A 90 7.79 16.15 14.71
C GLU A 90 8.56 17.40 15.13
N ASN A 91 8.54 18.42 14.28
CA ASN A 91 9.35 19.62 14.45
C ASN A 91 8.64 20.76 15.22
N ILE A 92 7.31 20.68 15.44
CA ILE A 92 6.57 21.76 16.11
C ILE A 92 7.06 22.00 17.56
N GLY A 93 7.49 20.95 18.25
CA GLY A 93 8.02 21.08 19.60
C GLY A 93 9.21 22.02 19.69
N ALA A 94 10.17 21.90 18.78
CA ALA A 94 11.35 22.74 18.70
C ALA A 94 11.02 24.19 18.32
N LYS A 95 10.03 24.42 17.45
CA LYS A 95 9.63 25.75 16.98
C LYS A 95 8.64 26.45 17.90
N SER A 96 8.00 25.74 18.81
CA SER A 96 6.85 26.20 19.59
C SER A 96 7.12 27.52 20.34
N ALA A 97 8.22 27.62 21.08
CA ALA A 97 8.52 28.80 21.89
C ALA A 97 8.77 30.06 21.04
N GLU A 98 9.53 29.91 19.96
CA GLU A 98 9.82 30.99 19.01
C GLU A 98 8.54 31.44 18.30
N TRP A 99 7.76 30.51 17.78
CA TRP A 99 6.54 30.83 17.03
C TRP A 99 5.48 31.47 17.91
N LEU A 100 5.27 30.98 19.14
CA LEU A 100 4.33 31.61 20.07
C LEU A 100 4.68 33.08 20.29
N LYS A 101 5.98 33.41 20.48
CA LYS A 101 6.43 34.80 20.64
C LYS A 101 6.20 35.63 19.37
N GLN A 102 6.47 35.07 18.17
CA GLN A 102 6.24 35.78 16.90
C GLN A 102 4.74 36.01 16.66
N LEU A 103 3.90 35.03 17.00
CA LEU A 103 2.46 35.07 16.75
C LEU A 103 1.71 36.07 17.63
N GLU A 104 2.24 36.44 18.80
CA GLU A 104 1.64 37.48 19.66
C GLU A 104 1.32 38.79 18.92
N SER A 105 2.08 39.11 17.86
CA SER A 105 1.92 40.35 17.08
C SER A 105 0.83 40.30 16.02
N TYR A 106 0.07 39.20 15.90
CA TYR A 106 -0.99 39.01 14.90
C TYR A 106 -2.37 39.14 15.52
N ASP A 107 -3.28 39.81 14.80
CA ASP A 107 -4.68 40.00 15.24
C ASP A 107 -5.47 38.68 15.17
N LEU A 108 -5.05 37.78 14.30
CA LEU A 108 -5.69 36.50 14.05
C LEU A 108 -4.68 35.47 13.58
N VAL A 109 -4.78 34.25 14.12
CA VAL A 109 -3.98 33.12 13.65
C VAL A 109 -4.90 32.03 13.08
N VAL A 110 -4.74 31.72 11.81
CA VAL A 110 -5.42 30.59 11.14
C VAL A 110 -4.50 29.37 11.28
N VAL A 111 -5.00 28.31 11.92
CA VAL A 111 -4.25 27.08 12.17
C VAL A 111 -4.84 25.94 11.39
N SER A 112 -4.06 25.28 10.57
CA SER A 112 -4.42 24.05 9.84
C SER A 112 -3.65 22.85 10.39
N ILE A 113 -4.36 21.80 10.81
CA ILE A 113 -3.79 20.53 11.26
C ILE A 113 -3.99 19.51 10.14
N GLU A 114 -2.89 19.08 9.53
CA GLU A 114 -2.85 18.25 8.34
C GLU A 114 -2.08 16.93 8.58
N LYS A 115 -2.09 16.02 7.60
CA LYS A 115 -1.46 14.69 7.64
C LYS A 115 -1.93 13.86 8.84
N THR A 116 -3.21 13.94 9.10
CA THR A 116 -3.89 13.19 10.17
C THR A 116 -4.29 11.79 9.69
N ASN A 117 -4.89 11.01 10.56
CA ASN A 117 -5.50 9.72 10.24
C ASN A 117 -6.79 9.52 11.02
N MET A 118 -7.55 8.49 10.70
CA MET A 118 -8.84 8.21 11.34
C MET A 118 -8.75 7.38 12.63
N PHE A 119 -7.54 6.99 13.07
CA PHE A 119 -7.35 6.01 14.14
C PHE A 119 -7.25 6.65 15.52
N ALA A 120 -8.23 6.40 16.39
CA ALA A 120 -8.24 6.89 17.77
C ALA A 120 -7.04 6.38 18.58
N GLY A 121 -6.65 5.12 18.45
CA GLY A 121 -5.49 4.53 19.12
C GLY A 121 -4.14 5.13 18.70
N LYS A 122 -4.10 5.88 17.59
CA LYS A 122 -2.93 6.64 17.14
C LYS A 122 -3.12 8.16 17.37
N ASN A 123 -4.02 8.55 18.24
CA ASN A 123 -4.39 9.94 18.49
C ASN A 123 -4.69 10.71 17.19
N TYR A 124 -5.35 10.06 16.23
CA TYR A 124 -5.67 10.61 14.90
C TYR A 124 -4.44 11.13 14.15
N GLY A 125 -3.24 10.59 14.42
CA GLY A 125 -1.98 11.07 13.88
C GLY A 125 -1.53 12.44 14.41
N ILE A 126 -2.13 12.94 15.49
CA ILE A 126 -1.82 14.24 16.12
C ILE A 126 -0.98 13.98 17.37
N ASN A 127 0.25 14.48 17.39
CA ASN A 127 1.13 14.28 18.53
C ASN A 127 0.91 15.30 19.66
N GLU A 128 1.41 14.98 20.85
CA GLU A 128 1.26 15.81 22.05
C GLU A 128 1.86 17.22 21.87
N ALA A 129 2.95 17.36 21.12
CA ALA A 129 3.60 18.65 20.88
C ALA A 129 2.69 19.60 20.07
N THR A 130 1.94 19.06 19.10
CA THR A 130 0.93 19.82 18.33
C THR A 130 -0.19 20.31 19.24
N VAL A 131 -0.72 19.43 20.09
CA VAL A 131 -1.78 19.79 21.06
C VAL A 131 -1.28 20.83 22.06
N LYS A 132 -0.09 20.67 22.63
CA LYS A 132 0.51 21.63 23.55
C LYS A 132 0.73 22.99 22.89
N PHE A 133 1.23 23.03 21.67
CA PHE A 133 1.39 24.27 20.93
C PHE A 133 0.05 24.98 20.72
N PHE A 134 -0.96 24.27 20.21
CA PHE A 134 -2.29 24.84 19.98
C PHE A 134 -2.91 25.36 21.29
N ASN A 135 -2.87 24.60 22.37
CA ASN A 135 -3.44 24.98 23.67
C ASN A 135 -2.74 26.23 24.27
N ARG A 136 -1.46 26.44 24.00
CA ARG A 136 -0.75 27.67 24.37
C ARG A 136 -1.11 28.82 23.44
N LEU A 137 -1.25 28.58 22.15
CA LEU A 137 -1.61 29.59 21.17
C LEU A 137 -2.99 30.21 21.47
N VAL A 138 -4.01 29.37 21.76
CA VAL A 138 -5.36 29.85 22.11
C VAL A 138 -5.44 30.53 23.49
N ALA A 139 -4.38 30.53 24.28
CA ALA A 139 -4.30 31.30 25.51
C ALA A 139 -3.87 32.76 25.27
N GLN A 140 -3.30 33.07 24.10
CA GLN A 140 -2.74 34.40 23.79
C GLN A 140 -3.28 35.04 22.50
N ASN A 141 -3.84 34.27 21.56
CA ASN A 141 -4.31 34.76 20.27
C ASN A 141 -5.77 34.36 20.01
N ASP A 142 -6.47 35.17 19.22
CA ASP A 142 -7.69 34.75 18.54
C ASP A 142 -7.31 33.78 17.39
N VAL A 143 -8.01 32.63 17.30
CA VAL A 143 -7.64 31.54 16.41
C VAL A 143 -8.82 31.10 15.56
N ILE A 144 -8.59 30.79 14.29
CA ILE A 144 -9.43 29.93 13.48
C ILE A 144 -8.72 28.58 13.36
N LEU A 145 -9.39 27.49 13.74
CA LEU A 145 -8.89 26.14 13.57
C LEU A 145 -9.53 25.48 12.35
N ASN A 146 -8.72 25.10 11.38
CA ASN A 146 -9.09 24.21 10.27
C ASN A 146 -8.56 22.81 10.61
N LEU A 147 -9.46 21.88 10.91
CA LEU A 147 -9.13 20.52 11.28
C LEU A 147 -9.35 19.60 10.08
N PHE A 148 -8.26 19.18 9.44
CA PHE A 148 -8.24 18.19 8.37
C PHE A 148 -8.07 16.79 8.99
N ALA A 149 -9.09 16.38 9.78
CA ALA A 149 -9.07 15.15 10.54
C ALA A 149 -10.48 14.61 10.78
N CYS A 150 -10.55 13.34 11.22
CA CYS A 150 -11.78 12.77 11.76
C CYS A 150 -12.36 13.68 12.88
N PRO A 151 -13.68 13.94 12.92
CA PRO A 151 -14.30 14.84 13.90
C PRO A 151 -13.98 14.52 15.37
N TYR A 152 -13.78 13.26 15.72
CA TYR A 152 -13.38 12.85 17.08
C TYR A 152 -12.06 13.46 17.55
N ALA A 153 -11.18 13.89 16.63
CA ALA A 153 -9.94 14.58 16.96
C ALA A 153 -10.15 15.96 17.62
N LEU A 154 -11.37 16.54 17.52
CA LEU A 154 -11.72 17.79 18.21
C LEU A 154 -11.53 17.68 19.73
N ASP A 155 -11.74 16.52 20.31
CA ASP A 155 -11.61 16.29 21.75
C ASP A 155 -10.17 16.42 22.26
N MET A 156 -9.19 16.39 21.37
CA MET A 156 -7.78 16.61 21.71
C MET A 156 -7.44 18.07 21.96
N PHE A 157 -8.23 19.01 21.44
CA PHE A 157 -7.91 20.44 21.44
C PHE A 157 -8.73 21.23 22.46
N ARG A 158 -8.10 22.24 23.05
CA ARG A 158 -8.79 23.18 23.93
C ARG A 158 -9.62 24.19 23.12
N ILE A 159 -10.87 23.90 22.88
CA ILE A 159 -11.81 24.81 22.20
C ILE A 159 -12.39 25.77 23.26
N ASN A 160 -11.76 26.92 23.43
CA ASN A 160 -12.15 27.99 24.35
C ASN A 160 -12.71 29.21 23.58
N ASN A 161 -12.93 30.34 24.25
CA ASN A 161 -13.49 31.57 23.65
C ASN A 161 -12.50 32.28 22.68
N SER A 162 -11.23 31.91 22.67
CA SER A 162 -10.25 32.44 21.70
C SER A 162 -10.30 31.71 20.36
N VAL A 163 -10.93 30.52 20.29
CA VAL A 163 -11.20 29.86 19.02
C VAL A 163 -12.42 30.55 18.40
N LYS A 164 -12.21 31.52 17.53
CA LYS A 164 -13.25 32.36 16.91
C LYS A 164 -13.91 31.69 15.70
N GLY A 165 -13.17 30.82 15.04
CA GLY A 165 -13.68 29.98 13.94
C GLY A 165 -13.22 28.55 14.12
N LEU A 166 -14.12 27.61 13.78
CA LEU A 166 -13.82 26.18 13.82
C LEU A 166 -14.39 25.49 12.59
N VAL A 167 -13.50 24.98 11.74
CA VAL A 167 -13.83 24.29 10.50
C VAL A 167 -13.35 22.85 10.59
N VAL A 168 -14.22 21.89 10.26
CA VAL A 168 -13.85 20.49 10.06
C VAL A 168 -13.92 20.17 8.58
N ALA A 169 -12.79 19.74 8.01
CA ALA A 169 -12.64 19.46 6.59
C ALA A 169 -12.36 17.97 6.31
N TYR A 170 -12.32 17.13 7.36
CA TYR A 170 -12.20 15.67 7.35
C TYR A 170 -10.87 15.12 6.81
N GLU A 171 -10.40 15.61 5.65
CA GLU A 171 -9.21 15.16 4.96
C GLU A 171 -8.41 16.36 4.42
N ASP A 172 -7.11 16.20 4.20
CA ASP A 172 -6.21 17.24 3.65
C ASP A 172 -5.94 17.07 2.14
N GLU A 173 -6.89 16.51 1.43
CA GLU A 173 -6.87 16.41 -0.03
C GLU A 173 -7.01 17.79 -0.69
N VAL A 174 -6.42 17.95 -1.88
CA VAL A 174 -6.42 19.25 -2.60
C VAL A 174 -7.81 19.89 -2.69
N PRO A 175 -8.90 19.17 -3.02
CA PRO A 175 -10.24 19.79 -3.07
C PRO A 175 -10.77 20.18 -1.68
N ALA A 176 -10.39 19.47 -0.61
CA ALA A 176 -10.78 19.83 0.77
C ALA A 176 -10.06 21.11 1.22
N VAL A 177 -8.76 21.23 0.92
CA VAL A 177 -7.97 22.43 1.20
C VAL A 177 -8.52 23.64 0.43
N ASP A 178 -8.84 23.47 -0.86
CA ASP A 178 -9.45 24.54 -1.67
C ASP A 178 -10.83 24.96 -1.11
N ALA A 179 -11.65 24.01 -0.68
CA ALA A 179 -12.95 24.32 -0.06
C ALA A 179 -12.78 25.15 1.21
N VAL A 180 -11.81 24.82 2.08
CA VAL A 180 -11.49 25.61 3.28
C VAL A 180 -11.00 27.00 2.90
N VAL A 181 -10.08 27.11 1.94
CA VAL A 181 -9.58 28.43 1.47
C VAL A 181 -10.72 29.28 0.94
N ARG A 182 -11.61 28.73 0.14
CA ARG A 182 -12.77 29.45 -0.42
C ARG A 182 -13.79 29.83 0.66
N LEU A 183 -13.99 28.99 1.65
CA LEU A 183 -14.82 29.33 2.83
C LEU A 183 -14.21 30.51 3.60
N LEU A 184 -12.92 30.46 3.89
CA LEU A 184 -12.21 31.54 4.57
C LEU A 184 -12.20 32.85 3.76
N ALA A 185 -12.11 32.76 2.44
CA ALA A 185 -12.15 33.92 1.52
C ALA A 185 -13.58 34.46 1.26
N GLY A 186 -14.63 33.74 1.67
CA GLY A 186 -16.01 34.13 1.42
C GLY A 186 -16.52 33.78 0.02
N GLU A 187 -15.90 32.85 -0.65
CA GLU A 187 -16.27 32.35 -1.98
C GLU A 187 -17.15 31.08 -1.90
N LEU A 188 -17.18 30.45 -0.74
CA LEU A 188 -17.94 29.24 -0.47
C LEU A 188 -18.86 29.44 0.73
N GLU A 189 -20.08 28.92 0.64
CA GLU A 189 -21.02 28.81 1.74
C GLU A 189 -20.84 27.47 2.46
N ALA A 190 -20.63 27.47 3.77
CA ALA A 190 -20.58 26.23 4.54
C ALA A 190 -22.00 25.65 4.66
N LYS A 191 -22.15 24.38 4.30
CA LYS A 191 -23.43 23.64 4.37
C LYS A 191 -23.30 22.33 5.14
N GLY A 192 -22.07 21.86 5.33
CA GLY A 192 -21.79 20.60 6.00
C GLY A 192 -22.25 20.60 7.45
N THR A 193 -22.66 19.43 7.92
CA THR A 193 -23.01 19.16 9.32
C THR A 193 -22.19 17.97 9.83
N LEU A 194 -21.94 17.93 11.14
CA LEU A 194 -21.22 16.82 11.74
C LEU A 194 -21.97 15.49 11.54
N PRO A 195 -21.32 14.46 11.02
CA PRO A 195 -21.91 13.14 10.87
C PRO A 195 -21.97 12.34 12.18
N VAL A 196 -21.29 12.82 13.22
CA VAL A 196 -21.16 12.17 14.53
C VAL A 196 -21.18 13.20 15.66
N SER A 197 -21.57 12.80 16.86
CA SER A 197 -21.43 13.63 18.06
C SER A 197 -20.03 13.50 18.64
N VAL A 198 -19.46 14.64 19.09
CA VAL A 198 -18.21 14.76 19.84
C VAL A 198 -18.49 15.60 21.09
N SER A 199 -17.60 15.60 22.09
CA SER A 199 -17.93 16.07 23.47
C SER A 199 -18.63 17.43 23.58
N LYS A 200 -18.46 18.33 22.61
CA LYS A 200 -19.04 19.69 22.64
C LYS A 200 -20.02 19.99 21.49
N PHE A 201 -20.16 19.07 20.56
CA PHE A 201 -20.97 19.22 19.35
C PHE A 201 -21.79 17.95 19.10
N ASN A 202 -22.99 18.09 18.63
CA ASN A 202 -23.88 16.97 18.34
C ASN A 202 -23.81 16.59 16.86
N CYS A 203 -24.19 15.35 16.55
CA CYS A 203 -24.47 14.95 15.18
C CYS A 203 -25.54 15.90 14.59
N GLY A 204 -25.28 16.45 13.41
CA GLY A 204 -26.10 17.45 12.75
C GLY A 204 -25.70 18.90 13.01
N ASP A 205 -24.79 19.17 13.96
CA ASP A 205 -24.32 20.54 14.20
C ASP A 205 -23.53 21.06 12.99
N GLY A 206 -23.82 22.29 12.59
CA GLY A 206 -23.16 23.02 11.51
C GLY A 206 -23.76 24.42 11.36
N ILE A 207 -22.96 25.41 11.09
CA ILE A 207 -23.38 26.81 10.89
C ILE A 207 -23.41 27.08 9.39
N VAL A 208 -24.56 27.44 8.85
CA VAL A 208 -24.69 27.93 7.48
C VAL A 208 -24.20 29.35 7.43
N ALA A 209 -23.01 29.57 6.89
CA ALA A 209 -22.42 30.89 6.70
C ALA A 209 -22.68 31.33 5.25
N GLN A 210 -23.53 32.36 5.07
CA GLN A 210 -23.80 32.91 3.74
C GLN A 210 -22.57 33.64 3.21
N ALA A 211 -22.15 33.26 2.00
CA ALA A 211 -21.14 34.02 1.26
C ALA A 211 -21.70 35.44 0.97
N PRO A 212 -20.95 36.51 1.21
CA PRO A 212 -21.38 37.83 0.80
C PRO A 212 -21.54 37.88 -0.73
N LYS A 213 -22.68 38.41 -1.20
CA LYS A 213 -22.93 38.62 -2.64
C LYS A 213 -21.94 39.67 -3.17
N LYS A 214 -20.69 39.33 -3.37
CA LYS A 214 -19.72 40.12 -4.12
C LYS A 214 -19.80 39.72 -5.60
N LYS A 215 -20.03 40.73 -6.48
CA LYS A 215 -19.74 40.57 -7.89
C LYS A 215 -18.32 40.07 -8.03
N VAL A 216 -18.17 38.87 -8.56
CA VAL A 216 -16.91 38.30 -8.96
C VAL A 216 -16.37 39.22 -10.06
N HIS A 217 -15.41 40.10 -9.76
CA HIS A 217 -14.51 40.59 -10.77
C HIS A 217 -13.66 39.37 -11.17
N ILE A 218 -14.06 38.72 -12.22
CA ILE A 218 -13.18 37.86 -12.99
C ILE A 218 -12.11 38.83 -13.52
N LEU A 219 -10.98 38.88 -12.83
CA LEU A 219 -9.78 39.40 -13.46
C LEU A 219 -9.60 38.57 -14.73
N PRO A 220 -9.45 39.21 -15.91
CA PRO A 220 -9.17 38.45 -17.10
C PRO A 220 -7.94 37.59 -16.77
N GLN A 221 -8.07 36.30 -16.91
CA GLN A 221 -6.93 35.41 -16.93
C GLN A 221 -5.96 36.06 -17.92
N LYS A 222 -4.80 36.53 -17.42
CA LYS A 222 -3.68 36.77 -18.31
C LYS A 222 -3.53 35.46 -19.06
N GLU A 223 -3.87 35.47 -20.32
CA GLU A 223 -3.49 34.43 -21.23
C GLU A 223 -1.99 34.27 -21.04
N VAL A 224 -1.62 33.22 -20.32
CA VAL A 224 -0.27 32.67 -20.42
C VAL A 224 -0.20 32.33 -21.91
N PRO A 225 0.77 32.88 -22.64
CA PRO A 225 0.89 32.59 -24.06
C PRO A 225 0.82 31.08 -24.18
N SER A 226 -0.06 30.59 -25.00
CA SER A 226 -0.17 29.19 -25.34
C SER A 226 1.05 28.82 -26.20
N SER A 227 2.21 28.78 -25.55
CA SER A 227 3.38 28.10 -26.03
C SER A 227 3.37 26.74 -25.38
N SER A 228 2.84 25.77 -26.11
CA SER A 228 3.13 24.33 -25.97
C SER A 228 2.79 23.67 -24.63
N MET A 229 1.55 23.81 -24.13
CA MET A 229 0.84 22.66 -23.59
C MET A 229 -0.20 22.26 -24.65
N GLN A 230 0.27 21.56 -25.66
CA GLN A 230 -0.61 20.73 -26.44
C GLN A 230 -1.31 19.79 -25.45
N PRO A 231 -2.62 19.51 -25.61
CA PRO A 231 -3.23 18.38 -24.92
C PRO A 231 -2.30 17.21 -25.21
N TYR A 232 -1.92 16.48 -24.15
CA TYR A 232 -1.14 15.26 -24.27
C TYR A 232 -1.95 14.36 -25.19
N GLN A 233 -1.68 14.49 -26.50
CA GLN A 233 -2.17 13.56 -27.47
C GLN A 233 -1.42 12.28 -27.16
N ASP A 234 -2.17 11.20 -27.10
CA ASP A 234 -1.74 9.80 -27.12
C ASP A 234 -0.91 9.53 -28.40
N GLU A 235 0.22 10.22 -28.53
CA GLU A 235 1.15 10.03 -29.63
C GLU A 235 2.54 9.84 -29.07
N GLN A 236 2.89 8.58 -29.07
CA GLN A 236 4.21 8.00 -29.27
C GLN A 236 4.42 6.72 -28.46
N PHE A 237 3.42 5.89 -28.32
CA PHE A 237 3.70 4.48 -28.54
C PHE A 237 3.40 4.22 -30.00
N THR A 238 4.43 4.05 -30.81
CA THR A 238 4.30 3.43 -32.12
C THR A 238 3.71 2.05 -31.86
N SER A 239 2.41 1.99 -31.90
CA SER A 239 1.64 0.79 -31.69
C SER A 239 1.85 -0.12 -32.88
N VAL A 240 2.74 -1.08 -32.77
CA VAL A 240 2.45 -2.38 -33.36
C VAL A 240 1.18 -2.82 -32.62
N PRO A 241 0.04 -3.02 -33.28
CA PRO A 241 -1.17 -3.43 -32.61
C PRO A 241 -0.88 -4.78 -31.96
N SER A 242 -0.85 -4.84 -30.62
CA SER A 242 -0.83 -6.12 -29.93
C SER A 242 -2.06 -6.87 -30.41
N MET A 243 -1.87 -8.04 -31.03
CA MET A 243 -3.00 -8.84 -31.48
C MET A 243 -3.83 -9.21 -30.24
N PRO A 244 -5.12 -8.94 -30.22
CA PRO A 244 -5.97 -9.37 -29.11
C PRO A 244 -5.89 -10.89 -28.99
N LEU A 245 -5.97 -11.40 -27.76
CA LEU A 245 -5.97 -12.83 -27.52
C LEU A 245 -7.14 -13.48 -28.27
N GLU A 246 -6.84 -14.38 -29.21
CA GLU A 246 -7.88 -15.02 -30.04
C GLU A 246 -8.91 -15.77 -29.16
N PRO A 247 -10.20 -15.74 -29.51
CA PRO A 247 -11.26 -16.37 -28.70
C PRO A 247 -11.01 -17.84 -28.36
N LYS A 248 -10.32 -18.59 -29.23
CA LYS A 248 -9.97 -19.99 -28.96
C LYS A 248 -9.01 -20.16 -27.77
N TYR A 249 -8.08 -19.22 -27.56
CA TYR A 249 -7.17 -19.23 -26.42
C TYR A 249 -7.84 -18.71 -25.15
N VAL A 250 -8.72 -17.71 -25.28
CA VAL A 250 -9.58 -17.27 -24.16
C VAL A 250 -10.38 -18.45 -23.64
N ALA A 251 -11.06 -19.21 -24.52
CA ALA A 251 -11.85 -20.38 -24.13
C ALA A 251 -11.00 -21.50 -23.48
N LYS A 252 -9.75 -21.68 -23.95
CA LYS A 252 -8.82 -22.64 -23.32
C LYS A 252 -8.41 -22.20 -21.90
N LEU A 253 -8.07 -20.93 -21.71
CA LEU A 253 -7.74 -20.38 -20.39
C LEU A 253 -8.92 -20.52 -19.42
N ASP A 254 -10.14 -20.13 -19.86
CA ASP A 254 -11.37 -20.28 -19.10
C ASP A 254 -11.59 -21.74 -18.67
N SER A 255 -11.41 -22.67 -19.61
CA SER A 255 -11.59 -24.12 -19.38
C SER A 255 -10.60 -24.64 -18.33
N VAL A 256 -9.33 -24.23 -18.40
CA VAL A 256 -8.29 -24.65 -17.43
C VAL A 256 -8.57 -24.05 -16.05
N ALA A 257 -8.93 -22.76 -15.96
CA ALA A 257 -9.29 -22.11 -14.70
C ALA A 257 -10.48 -22.81 -14.03
N GLN A 258 -11.56 -23.04 -14.77
CA GLN A 258 -12.74 -23.74 -14.28
C GLN A 258 -12.45 -25.22 -13.92
N ALA A 259 -11.58 -25.90 -14.66
CA ALA A 259 -11.15 -27.26 -14.33
C ALA A 259 -10.43 -27.30 -12.96
N GLY A 260 -9.65 -26.27 -12.62
CA GLY A 260 -9.05 -26.13 -11.31
C GLY A 260 -10.07 -26.12 -10.17
N ILE A 261 -11.13 -25.35 -10.33
CA ILE A 261 -12.23 -25.29 -9.35
C ILE A 261 -12.95 -26.65 -9.27
N ARG A 262 -13.34 -27.22 -10.43
CA ARG A 262 -14.04 -28.53 -10.45
C ARG A 262 -13.23 -29.66 -9.82
N ASN A 263 -11.92 -29.63 -9.97
CA ASN A 263 -10.99 -30.62 -9.40
C ASN A 263 -10.65 -30.36 -7.93
N GLY A 264 -11.17 -29.26 -7.36
CA GLY A 264 -10.89 -28.82 -5.98
C GLY A 264 -9.43 -28.45 -5.78
N ALA A 265 -8.78 -27.86 -6.80
CA ALA A 265 -7.41 -27.34 -6.70
C ALA A 265 -7.39 -25.96 -6.01
N TYR A 266 -8.46 -25.21 -6.11
CA TYR A 266 -8.76 -23.96 -5.43
C TYR A 266 -10.24 -23.64 -5.58
N PRO A 267 -10.85 -22.88 -4.65
CA PRO A 267 -12.28 -22.52 -4.75
C PRO A 267 -12.53 -21.37 -5.73
N GLY A 268 -11.54 -20.46 -5.92
CA GLY A 268 -11.60 -19.37 -6.86
C GLY A 268 -10.22 -18.80 -7.18
N CYS A 269 -10.15 -17.93 -8.21
CA CYS A 269 -8.88 -17.34 -8.66
C CYS A 269 -9.09 -16.05 -9.43
N GLN A 270 -8.03 -15.22 -9.45
CA GLN A 270 -7.85 -14.10 -10.38
C GLN A 270 -6.74 -14.46 -11.38
N ILE A 271 -6.95 -14.15 -12.66
CA ILE A 271 -5.97 -14.38 -13.73
C ILE A 271 -5.86 -13.11 -14.57
N VAL A 272 -4.65 -12.56 -14.63
CA VAL A 272 -4.31 -11.43 -15.49
C VAL A 272 -3.16 -11.84 -16.41
N ALA A 273 -3.28 -11.54 -17.70
CA ALA A 273 -2.16 -11.62 -18.63
C ALA A 273 -2.01 -10.30 -19.40
N MET A 274 -0.76 -9.88 -19.58
CA MET A 274 -0.41 -8.70 -20.37
C MET A 274 0.54 -9.09 -21.50
N LYS A 275 0.40 -8.42 -22.63
CA LYS A 275 1.26 -8.54 -23.81
C LYS A 275 1.52 -7.14 -24.37
N ASP A 276 2.79 -6.80 -24.61
CA ASP A 276 3.21 -5.50 -25.14
C ASP A 276 2.61 -4.33 -24.33
N GLY A 277 2.70 -4.42 -23.00
CA GLY A 277 2.19 -3.43 -22.06
C GLY A 277 0.66 -3.35 -21.97
N LYS A 278 -0.08 -4.22 -22.64
CA LYS A 278 -1.56 -4.22 -22.68
C LYS A 278 -2.15 -5.47 -22.04
N MET A 279 -3.24 -5.28 -21.32
CA MET A 279 -4.00 -6.39 -20.74
C MET A 279 -4.73 -7.14 -21.86
N VAL A 280 -4.39 -8.43 -22.03
CA VAL A 280 -4.98 -9.31 -23.06
C VAL A 280 -5.92 -10.36 -22.46
N TYR A 281 -5.83 -10.59 -21.16
CA TYR A 281 -6.74 -11.46 -20.42
C TYR A 281 -6.87 -10.97 -18.98
N ASP A 282 -8.10 -10.83 -18.49
CA ASP A 282 -8.45 -10.35 -17.16
C ASP A 282 -9.77 -10.98 -16.72
N LYS A 283 -9.69 -12.01 -15.87
CA LYS A 283 -10.86 -12.73 -15.39
C LYS A 283 -10.73 -13.26 -13.98
N CYS A 284 -11.86 -13.26 -13.29
CA CYS A 284 -12.05 -13.89 -11.99
C CYS A 284 -12.95 -15.12 -12.14
N PHE A 285 -12.70 -16.16 -11.35
CA PHE A 285 -13.46 -17.40 -11.37
C PHE A 285 -13.76 -17.89 -9.97
N GLY A 286 -14.95 -18.47 -9.80
CA GLY A 286 -15.35 -19.15 -8.57
C GLY A 286 -15.60 -18.23 -7.39
N ASN A 287 -15.43 -18.77 -6.19
CA ASN A 287 -15.76 -18.11 -4.93
C ASN A 287 -14.58 -18.21 -3.96
N PHE A 288 -14.65 -17.49 -2.84
CA PHE A 288 -13.63 -17.60 -1.79
C PHE A 288 -13.59 -18.99 -1.13
N THR A 289 -14.71 -19.71 -1.15
CA THR A 289 -14.86 -21.04 -0.51
C THR A 289 -15.55 -22.01 -1.44
N TYR A 290 -15.34 -23.32 -1.24
CA TYR A 290 -16.01 -24.37 -2.04
C TYR A 290 -17.52 -24.45 -1.82
N GLY A 291 -18.03 -23.98 -0.70
CA GLY A 291 -19.45 -23.96 -0.38
C GLY A 291 -20.24 -22.78 -0.99
N GLY A 292 -19.60 -21.94 -1.81
CA GLY A 292 -20.17 -20.67 -2.30
C GLY A 292 -19.68 -19.48 -1.49
N GLY A 293 -20.54 -18.50 -1.21
CA GLY A 293 -20.17 -17.26 -0.52
C GLY A 293 -19.73 -16.19 -1.50
N HIS A 294 -18.70 -15.38 -1.13
CA HIS A 294 -18.22 -14.25 -1.92
C HIS A 294 -17.68 -14.74 -3.28
N VAL A 295 -18.26 -14.22 -4.36
CA VAL A 295 -17.76 -14.43 -5.73
C VAL A 295 -16.51 -13.61 -5.94
N VAL A 296 -15.43 -14.23 -6.43
CA VAL A 296 -14.15 -13.55 -6.61
C VAL A 296 -14.29 -12.32 -7.52
N GLN A 297 -13.82 -11.18 -7.04
CA GLN A 297 -13.82 -9.89 -7.72
C GLN A 297 -12.39 -9.43 -8.04
N PRO A 298 -12.18 -8.52 -9.03
CA PRO A 298 -10.85 -8.03 -9.40
C PRO A 298 -10.10 -7.30 -8.28
N ASN A 299 -10.83 -6.69 -7.35
CA ASN A 299 -10.26 -5.93 -6.22
C ASN A 299 -10.09 -6.75 -4.94
N ASP A 300 -10.41 -8.03 -4.97
CA ASP A 300 -10.22 -8.91 -3.83
C ASP A 300 -8.73 -9.18 -3.60
N LEU A 301 -8.36 -9.29 -2.33
CA LEU A 301 -6.99 -9.52 -1.90
C LEU A 301 -6.73 -11.01 -1.63
N TYR A 302 -5.58 -11.45 -2.08
CA TYR A 302 -5.03 -12.77 -1.77
C TYR A 302 -3.75 -12.64 -0.96
N ASP A 303 -3.54 -13.51 0.02
CA ASP A 303 -2.22 -13.72 0.60
C ASP A 303 -1.30 -14.28 -0.49
N ILE A 304 -0.31 -13.49 -0.90
CA ILE A 304 0.58 -13.86 -1.99
C ILE A 304 1.78 -14.71 -1.54
N ALA A 305 1.85 -15.03 -0.26
CA ALA A 305 2.89 -15.88 0.33
C ALA A 305 4.31 -15.48 -0.13
N SER A 306 5.08 -16.43 -0.67
CA SER A 306 6.47 -16.17 -1.09
C SER A 306 6.62 -15.20 -2.26
N CYS A 307 5.56 -14.81 -2.96
CA CYS A 307 5.65 -13.70 -3.91
C CYS A 307 5.99 -12.37 -3.19
N THR A 308 5.73 -12.27 -1.88
CA THR A 308 6.25 -11.18 -1.01
C THR A 308 7.74 -10.94 -1.20
N LYS A 309 8.53 -11.99 -1.46
CA LYS A 309 9.99 -11.85 -1.66
C LYS A 309 10.34 -10.93 -2.81
N ILE A 310 9.59 -10.98 -3.92
CA ILE A 310 9.89 -10.12 -5.08
C ILE A 310 9.15 -8.78 -5.02
N PHE A 311 7.92 -8.76 -4.54
CA PHE A 311 7.14 -7.53 -4.48
C PHE A 311 7.45 -6.65 -3.27
N ALA A 312 8.05 -7.21 -2.22
CA ALA A 312 8.46 -6.43 -1.06
C ALA A 312 9.98 -6.46 -0.84
N SER A 313 10.55 -7.58 -0.41
CA SER A 313 11.97 -7.62 0.01
C SER A 313 12.92 -7.26 -1.12
N THR A 314 12.77 -7.89 -2.29
CA THR A 314 13.64 -7.62 -3.44
C THR A 314 13.44 -6.21 -3.96
N LEU A 315 12.19 -5.76 -4.08
CA LEU A 315 11.88 -4.40 -4.54
C LEU A 315 12.49 -3.33 -3.61
N ALA A 316 12.39 -3.52 -2.28
CA ALA A 316 13.03 -2.63 -1.32
C ALA A 316 14.56 -2.66 -1.41
N VAL A 317 15.16 -3.86 -1.55
CA VAL A 317 16.62 -4.02 -1.70
C VAL A 317 17.11 -3.42 -3.02
N MET A 318 16.35 -3.56 -4.12
CA MET A 318 16.65 -2.91 -5.40
C MET A 318 16.73 -1.39 -5.24
N LYS A 319 15.77 -0.80 -4.54
CA LYS A 319 15.75 0.64 -4.31
C LYS A 319 16.90 1.10 -3.42
N LEU A 320 17.18 0.39 -2.33
CA LEU A 320 18.33 0.69 -1.47
C LEU A 320 19.66 0.57 -2.21
N TYR A 321 19.80 -0.43 -3.10
CA TYR A 321 20.97 -0.61 -3.96
C TYR A 321 21.10 0.53 -4.98
N ASP A 322 20.01 0.89 -5.60
CA ASP A 322 19.89 1.98 -6.58
C ASP A 322 20.29 3.34 -6.01
N ASP A 323 19.90 3.58 -4.75
CA ASP A 323 20.21 4.79 -3.98
C ASP A 323 21.64 4.75 -3.37
N GLY A 324 22.40 3.66 -3.57
CA GLY A 324 23.76 3.50 -3.06
C GLY A 324 23.84 3.29 -1.54
N LEU A 325 22.73 2.92 -0.90
CA LEU A 325 22.68 2.70 0.56
C LEU A 325 23.17 1.31 0.96
N ILE A 326 23.21 0.36 0.04
CA ILE A 326 23.72 -1.00 0.25
C ILE A 326 24.60 -1.47 -0.91
N ASP A 327 25.53 -2.40 -0.59
CA ASP A 327 26.24 -3.24 -1.56
C ASP A 327 25.84 -4.71 -1.30
N LEU A 328 25.56 -5.44 -2.36
CA LEU A 328 25.14 -6.84 -2.27
C LEU A 328 26.24 -7.79 -1.73
N ASN A 329 27.49 -7.33 -1.68
CA ASN A 329 28.59 -8.03 -1.02
C ASN A 329 28.68 -7.79 0.48
N GLN A 330 27.95 -6.80 1.01
CA GLN A 330 27.83 -6.62 2.46
C GLN A 330 27.29 -7.88 3.11
N THR A 331 27.75 -8.11 4.34
CA THR A 331 27.41 -9.27 5.16
C THR A 331 26.37 -8.91 6.21
N LEU A 332 25.69 -9.90 6.78
CA LEU A 332 24.76 -9.63 7.88
C LEU A 332 25.43 -8.95 9.09
N ALA A 333 26.75 -9.17 9.32
CA ALA A 333 27.48 -8.53 10.40
C ALA A 333 27.71 -7.02 10.17
N ASP A 334 27.64 -6.55 8.92
CA ASP A 334 27.75 -5.12 8.60
C ASP A 334 26.48 -4.36 9.03
N PHE A 335 25.34 -5.04 9.03
CA PHE A 335 24.06 -4.48 9.50
C PHE A 335 23.76 -4.80 10.97
N PHE A 336 24.17 -5.98 11.43
CA PHE A 336 23.81 -6.50 12.76
C PHE A 336 25.05 -6.83 13.58
N PRO A 337 25.56 -5.88 14.40
CA PRO A 337 26.78 -6.06 15.20
C PRO A 337 26.78 -7.30 16.11
N TYR A 338 25.59 -7.76 16.58
CA TYR A 338 25.46 -8.96 17.41
C TYR A 338 25.81 -10.26 16.66
N LEU A 339 25.93 -10.22 15.34
CA LEU A 339 26.37 -11.34 14.48
C LEU A 339 27.87 -11.36 14.24
N LYS A 340 28.63 -10.34 14.67
CA LYS A 340 30.09 -10.32 14.53
C LYS A 340 30.71 -11.56 15.18
N GLY A 341 31.62 -12.22 14.48
CA GLY A 341 32.26 -13.46 14.93
C GLY A 341 31.41 -14.73 14.74
N LYS A 342 30.11 -14.63 14.47
CA LYS A 342 29.25 -15.78 14.19
C LYS A 342 29.28 -16.15 12.70
N ALA A 343 29.02 -17.43 12.40
CA ALA A 343 28.99 -17.92 11.01
C ALA A 343 27.94 -17.17 10.16
N HIS A 344 26.76 -16.90 10.71
CA HIS A 344 25.70 -16.16 10.05
C HIS A 344 26.09 -14.71 9.73
N GLY A 345 26.93 -14.09 10.55
CA GLY A 345 27.43 -12.75 10.30
C GLY A 345 28.23 -12.63 9.00
N LYS A 346 28.80 -13.72 8.47
CA LYS A 346 29.57 -13.74 7.24
C LYS A 346 28.72 -13.93 5.97
N LEU A 347 27.41 -14.11 6.11
CA LEU A 347 26.51 -14.33 4.98
C LEU A 347 26.32 -13.04 4.20
N LYS A 348 26.62 -13.07 2.89
CA LYS A 348 26.46 -11.92 1.99
C LYS A 348 25.01 -11.80 1.53
N LEU A 349 24.55 -10.58 1.29
CA LEU A 349 23.21 -10.31 0.77
C LEU A 349 22.97 -11.02 -0.56
N ILE A 350 23.93 -10.99 -1.48
CA ILE A 350 23.81 -11.67 -2.79
C ILE A 350 23.59 -13.18 -2.63
N ASP A 351 24.27 -13.83 -1.67
CA ASP A 351 24.11 -15.27 -1.41
C ASP A 351 22.73 -15.58 -0.80
N ILE A 352 22.23 -14.70 0.08
CA ILE A 352 20.90 -14.81 0.67
C ILE A 352 19.83 -14.68 -0.40
N MET A 353 19.90 -13.63 -1.22
CA MET A 353 18.89 -13.34 -2.24
C MET A 353 18.84 -14.36 -3.37
N THR A 354 19.94 -15.08 -3.60
CA THR A 354 20.01 -16.19 -4.57
C THR A 354 19.83 -17.57 -3.92
N HIS A 355 19.43 -17.62 -2.64
CA HIS A 355 19.21 -18.86 -1.89
C HIS A 355 20.40 -19.83 -1.87
N GLN A 356 21.64 -19.32 -1.82
CA GLN A 356 22.84 -20.16 -1.73
C GLN A 356 23.71 -19.90 -0.50
N ALA A 357 23.18 -19.18 0.48
CA ALA A 357 23.90 -18.82 1.71
C ALA A 357 24.14 -20.01 2.66
N GLY A 358 23.67 -21.21 2.35
CA GLY A 358 23.77 -22.39 3.22
C GLY A 358 22.80 -22.39 4.39
N LEU A 359 21.81 -21.52 4.39
CA LEU A 359 20.73 -21.49 5.38
C LEU A 359 19.82 -22.72 5.22
N LYS A 360 19.22 -23.18 6.33
CA LYS A 360 18.13 -24.17 6.27
C LYS A 360 16.96 -23.60 5.47
N ALA A 361 16.20 -24.48 4.82
CA ALA A 361 15.01 -24.06 4.07
C ALA A 361 14.01 -23.35 4.95
N TRP A 362 13.70 -23.90 6.12
CA TRP A 362 12.66 -23.47 7.02
C TRP A 362 12.86 -24.06 8.43
N VAL A 363 12.31 -23.40 9.47
CA VAL A 363 12.27 -23.86 10.86
C VAL A 363 10.89 -23.58 11.45
N PRO A 364 10.19 -24.59 12.01
CA PRO A 364 8.84 -24.41 12.55
C PRO A 364 8.87 -23.79 13.96
N PHE A 365 9.19 -22.51 14.07
CA PHE A 365 9.32 -21.80 15.36
C PHE A 365 8.05 -21.89 16.21
N TYR A 366 6.87 -21.87 15.58
CA TYR A 366 5.59 -21.97 16.25
C TYR A 366 5.43 -23.25 17.10
N LYS A 367 6.09 -24.37 16.70
CA LYS A 367 6.04 -25.64 17.45
C LYS A 367 6.66 -25.55 18.84
N LEU A 368 7.46 -24.51 19.09
CA LEU A 368 8.04 -24.25 20.41
C LEU A 368 7.11 -23.45 21.33
N THR A 369 5.95 -23.03 20.82
CA THR A 369 4.99 -22.17 21.51
C THR A 369 3.59 -22.77 21.60
N ILE A 370 3.46 -24.03 21.18
CA ILE A 370 2.21 -24.80 21.27
C ILE A 370 2.42 -26.14 21.96
N ASP A 371 1.39 -26.64 22.59
CA ASP A 371 1.30 -28.01 23.11
C ASP A 371 0.11 -28.75 22.51
N GLU A 372 -0.30 -29.88 23.11
CA GLU A 372 -1.46 -30.66 22.70
C GLU A 372 -2.80 -29.89 22.83
N ASN A 373 -2.84 -28.87 23.70
CA ASN A 373 -4.01 -28.02 23.91
C ASN A 373 -4.02 -26.79 22.98
N GLY A 374 -2.92 -26.53 22.24
CA GLY A 374 -2.78 -25.41 21.31
C GLY A 374 -1.77 -24.35 21.76
N PRO A 375 -2.01 -23.07 21.43
CA PRO A 375 -1.16 -21.97 21.85
C PRO A 375 -1.00 -21.91 23.36
N MET A 376 0.26 -21.97 23.85
CA MET A 376 0.55 -21.97 25.30
C MET A 376 0.36 -20.57 25.89
N PRO A 377 -0.31 -20.44 27.07
CA PRO A 377 -0.59 -19.13 27.70
C PRO A 377 0.67 -18.33 28.10
N GLU A 378 1.82 -18.97 28.22
CA GLU A 378 3.10 -18.28 28.49
C GLU A 378 3.62 -17.49 27.29
N PHE A 379 3.11 -17.78 26.06
CA PHE A 379 3.49 -17.10 24.83
C PHE A 379 2.34 -16.29 24.24
N TYR A 380 1.09 -16.64 24.55
CA TYR A 380 -0.09 -16.07 23.88
C TYR A 380 -1.13 -15.54 24.85
N SER A 381 -1.76 -14.45 24.45
CA SER A 381 -2.96 -13.87 25.06
C SER A 381 -4.11 -13.83 24.05
N ASP A 382 -5.35 -13.94 24.51
CA ASP A 382 -6.55 -13.73 23.72
C ASP A 382 -6.88 -12.25 23.49
N LYS A 383 -6.14 -11.35 24.15
CA LYS A 383 -6.28 -9.88 24.10
C LYS A 383 -4.93 -9.22 23.96
N ILE A 384 -4.95 -8.05 23.35
CA ILE A 384 -3.79 -7.18 23.30
C ILE A 384 -3.56 -6.59 24.71
N ASP A 385 -2.33 -6.68 25.19
CA ASP A 385 -1.86 -6.08 26.43
C ASP A 385 -0.40 -5.60 26.24
N GLU A 386 0.20 -5.03 27.30
CA GLU A 386 1.56 -4.46 27.28
C GLU A 386 2.67 -5.46 26.90
N ASN A 387 2.42 -6.77 27.07
CA ASN A 387 3.37 -7.84 26.77
C ASN A 387 3.02 -8.62 25.47
N HIS A 388 1.79 -8.48 24.97
CA HIS A 388 1.24 -9.25 23.86
C HIS A 388 0.61 -8.31 22.82
N GLU A 389 1.46 -7.63 22.03
CA GLU A 389 1.01 -6.71 20.96
C GLU A 389 1.07 -7.34 19.57
N ILE A 390 1.74 -8.49 19.42
CA ILE A 390 1.99 -9.13 18.14
C ILE A 390 0.79 -9.99 17.73
N ARG A 391 -0.06 -9.45 16.85
CA ARG A 391 -1.20 -10.19 16.30
C ARG A 391 -0.73 -11.34 15.42
N VAL A 392 -1.12 -12.57 15.74
CA VAL A 392 -0.83 -13.79 14.99
C VAL A 392 -2.06 -14.30 14.24
N ALA A 393 -3.23 -14.10 14.84
CA ALA A 393 -4.54 -14.37 14.26
C ALA A 393 -5.64 -13.63 15.06
N GLU A 394 -6.90 -13.86 14.74
CA GLU A 394 -8.01 -13.28 15.48
C GLU A 394 -7.97 -13.75 16.95
N ASN A 395 -7.98 -12.79 17.89
CA ASN A 395 -7.91 -13.06 19.33
C ASN A 395 -6.70 -13.95 19.73
N LEU A 396 -5.57 -13.78 19.04
CA LEU A 396 -4.34 -14.50 19.37
C LEU A 396 -3.14 -13.56 19.19
N TYR A 397 -2.54 -13.16 20.31
CA TYR A 397 -1.43 -12.20 20.39
C TYR A 397 -0.23 -12.84 21.05
N LEU A 398 0.93 -12.73 20.40
CA LEU A 398 2.20 -13.30 20.84
C LEU A 398 2.98 -12.30 21.70
N VAL A 399 3.78 -12.78 22.61
CA VAL A 399 4.69 -11.95 23.44
C VAL A 399 5.64 -11.13 22.57
N ASN A 400 5.88 -9.88 22.98
CA ASN A 400 6.57 -8.86 22.18
C ASN A 400 8.03 -9.20 21.84
N ASP A 401 8.72 -9.98 22.68
CA ASP A 401 10.13 -10.33 22.49
C ASP A 401 10.35 -11.57 21.61
N TYR A 402 9.30 -12.29 21.23
CA TYR A 402 9.45 -13.55 20.48
C TYR A 402 10.09 -13.40 19.10
N PRO A 403 9.84 -12.35 18.32
CA PRO A 403 10.60 -12.10 17.09
C PRO A 403 12.11 -12.08 17.28
N ASP A 404 12.61 -11.49 18.37
CA ASP A 404 14.05 -11.47 18.65
C ASP A 404 14.56 -12.85 19.04
N ARG A 405 13.77 -13.67 19.77
CA ARG A 405 14.08 -15.08 20.04
C ARG A 405 14.18 -15.90 18.72
N ILE A 406 13.35 -15.60 17.72
CA ILE A 406 13.46 -16.21 16.38
C ILE A 406 14.82 -15.86 15.75
N PHE A 407 15.23 -14.58 15.73
CA PHE A 407 16.53 -14.17 15.19
C PHE A 407 17.70 -14.81 15.91
N ASP A 408 17.64 -14.91 17.23
CA ASP A 408 18.65 -15.63 18.03
C ASP A 408 18.71 -17.13 17.69
N SER A 409 17.57 -17.74 17.46
CA SER A 409 17.48 -19.14 17.05
C SER A 409 18.02 -19.35 15.64
N VAL A 410 17.67 -18.45 14.70
CA VAL A 410 18.24 -18.44 13.33
C VAL A 410 19.75 -18.36 13.39
N ALA A 411 20.32 -17.44 14.18
CA ALA A 411 21.76 -17.22 14.29
C ALA A 411 22.53 -18.43 14.89
N LYS A 412 21.82 -19.36 15.54
CA LYS A 412 22.38 -20.61 16.12
C LYS A 412 22.19 -21.81 15.19
N THR A 413 21.41 -21.72 14.11
CA THR A 413 21.22 -22.87 13.21
C THR A 413 22.52 -23.19 12.46
N PRO A 414 22.89 -24.49 12.33
CA PRO A 414 24.06 -24.84 11.54
C PRO A 414 23.90 -24.43 10.08
N LEU A 415 24.93 -23.84 9.49
CA LEU A 415 24.99 -23.56 8.06
C LEU A 415 25.37 -24.80 7.27
N GLY A 416 24.69 -25.04 6.18
CA GLY A 416 25.01 -26.08 5.20
C GLY A 416 26.10 -25.60 4.22
N LYS A 417 26.32 -26.39 3.17
CA LYS A 417 27.23 -26.02 2.08
C LYS A 417 26.68 -24.82 1.30
N LYS A 418 27.55 -23.97 0.79
CA LYS A 418 27.22 -22.88 -0.13
C LYS A 418 26.77 -23.44 -1.47
N LYS A 419 25.47 -23.72 -1.61
CA LYS A 419 24.81 -24.20 -2.83
C LYS A 419 23.33 -23.79 -2.80
N TYR A 420 22.69 -23.83 -3.95
CA TYR A 420 21.26 -23.54 -4.03
C TYR A 420 20.45 -24.46 -3.10
N LEU A 421 19.76 -23.82 -2.17
CA LEU A 421 18.71 -24.40 -1.33
C LEU A 421 17.74 -23.28 -0.99
N TYR A 422 16.51 -23.35 -1.52
CA TYR A 422 15.48 -22.36 -1.22
C TYR A 422 15.31 -22.21 0.30
N SER A 423 15.39 -20.97 0.80
CA SER A 423 15.33 -20.67 2.22
C SER A 423 14.56 -19.39 2.47
N ASP A 424 13.62 -19.43 3.41
CA ASP A 424 12.91 -18.25 3.91
C ASP A 424 13.74 -17.44 4.89
N MET A 425 14.61 -18.12 5.66
CA MET A 425 15.29 -17.56 6.82
C MET A 425 16.16 -16.34 6.51
N GLY A 426 16.77 -16.30 5.32
CA GLY A 426 17.55 -15.14 4.90
C GLY A 426 16.72 -13.88 4.69
N PHE A 427 15.50 -14.07 4.22
CA PHE A 427 14.56 -12.97 3.96
C PHE A 427 13.94 -12.38 5.24
N TYR A 428 14.05 -13.05 6.39
CA TYR A 428 13.63 -12.49 7.69
C TYR A 428 14.42 -11.20 8.02
N TYR A 429 15.66 -11.09 7.56
CA TYR A 429 16.51 -9.93 7.83
C TYR A 429 16.15 -8.70 6.98
N MET A 430 15.48 -8.86 5.83
CA MET A 430 15.23 -7.75 4.89
C MET A 430 14.42 -6.60 5.52
N PRO A 431 13.30 -6.84 6.24
CA PRO A 431 12.58 -5.76 6.92
C PRO A 431 13.43 -5.04 7.98
N LYS A 432 14.31 -5.77 8.69
CA LYS A 432 15.22 -5.16 9.68
C LYS A 432 16.29 -4.29 9.00
N ILE A 433 16.82 -4.71 7.84
CA ILE A 433 17.78 -3.92 7.04
C ILE A 433 17.10 -2.62 6.56
N VAL A 434 15.89 -2.74 5.99
CA VAL A 434 15.13 -1.56 5.56
C VAL A 434 14.90 -0.61 6.75
N LYS A 435 14.43 -1.12 7.88
CA LYS A 435 14.20 -0.32 9.09
C LYS A 435 15.47 0.35 9.61
N LEU A 436 16.60 -0.36 9.58
CA LEU A 436 17.90 0.16 10.02
C LEU A 436 18.37 1.34 9.16
N LEU A 437 18.21 1.23 7.84
CA LEU A 437 18.74 2.21 6.89
C LEU A 437 17.81 3.40 6.64
N THR A 438 16.50 3.20 6.79
CA THR A 438 15.50 4.22 6.42
C THR A 438 14.69 4.73 7.60
N ASN A 439 14.77 4.08 8.75
CA ASN A 439 13.92 4.28 9.92
C ASN A 439 12.41 4.03 9.67
N GLN A 440 12.05 3.39 8.55
CA GLN A 440 10.68 3.05 8.17
C GLN A 440 10.43 1.55 8.28
N SER A 441 9.17 1.13 8.47
CA SER A 441 8.81 -0.27 8.20
C SER A 441 8.99 -0.57 6.71
N ILE A 442 9.17 -1.85 6.34
CA ILE A 442 9.27 -2.21 4.93
C ILE A 442 7.98 -1.86 4.16
N GLY A 443 6.82 -1.97 4.79
CA GLY A 443 5.53 -1.59 4.19
C GLY A 443 5.44 -0.07 3.91
N ASP A 444 5.81 0.76 4.89
CA ASP A 444 5.81 2.22 4.73
C ASP A 444 6.82 2.67 3.66
N TYR A 445 8.02 2.08 3.68
CA TYR A 445 9.05 2.37 2.68
C TYR A 445 8.60 2.05 1.26
N LEU A 446 7.99 0.88 1.06
CA LEU A 446 7.47 0.48 -0.26
C LEU A 446 6.28 1.32 -0.69
N ASN A 447 5.41 1.67 0.24
CA ASN A 447 4.29 2.56 -0.05
C ASN A 447 4.78 3.95 -0.49
N GLU A 448 5.81 4.50 0.18
CA GLU A 448 6.40 5.79 -0.19
C GLU A 448 7.11 5.75 -1.55
N LYS A 449 7.87 4.68 -1.82
CA LYS A 449 8.75 4.63 -3.00
C LYS A 449 8.08 4.08 -4.25
N PHE A 450 7.07 3.19 -4.09
CA PHE A 450 6.46 2.47 -5.21
C PHE A 450 4.94 2.47 -5.15
N TYR A 451 4.31 1.83 -4.16
CA TYR A 451 2.88 1.56 -4.19
C TYR A 451 2.04 2.82 -4.28
N GLY A 452 2.32 3.82 -3.45
CA GLY A 452 1.64 5.12 -3.50
C GLY A 452 1.86 5.87 -4.82
N PRO A 453 3.12 6.14 -5.23
CA PRO A 453 3.40 6.82 -6.50
C PRO A 453 2.89 6.10 -7.74
N MET A 454 2.87 4.76 -7.75
CA MET A 454 2.28 3.94 -8.82
C MET A 454 0.75 3.84 -8.72
N ASN A 455 0.13 4.42 -7.68
CA ASN A 455 -1.31 4.34 -7.40
C ASN A 455 -1.83 2.90 -7.23
N LEU A 456 -1.05 2.04 -6.56
CA LEU A 456 -1.42 0.67 -6.24
C LEU A 456 -2.15 0.66 -4.89
N ASN A 457 -3.44 0.39 -4.91
CA ASN A 457 -4.30 0.54 -3.73
C ASN A 457 -4.71 -0.80 -3.11
N HIS A 458 -4.35 -1.92 -3.76
CA HIS A 458 -4.73 -3.28 -3.35
C HIS A 458 -3.48 -4.16 -3.11
N ILE A 459 -2.41 -3.56 -2.58
CA ILE A 459 -1.20 -4.25 -2.15
C ILE A 459 -0.74 -3.70 -0.80
N CYS A 460 -0.74 -4.55 0.24
CA CYS A 460 -0.36 -4.12 1.58
C CYS A 460 0.00 -5.30 2.49
N TYR A 461 0.72 -5.01 3.56
CA TYR A 461 0.81 -5.85 4.74
C TYR A 461 -0.40 -5.61 5.67
N GLN A 462 -0.75 -6.60 6.49
CA GLN A 462 -1.81 -6.49 7.49
C GLN A 462 -3.12 -5.91 6.89
N PRO A 463 -3.72 -6.58 5.90
CA PRO A 463 -4.81 -6.02 5.09
C PRO A 463 -6.04 -5.61 5.90
N LEU A 464 -6.29 -6.23 7.07
CA LEU A 464 -7.40 -5.87 7.96
C LEU A 464 -7.32 -4.43 8.52
N ASN A 465 -6.15 -3.76 8.37
CA ASN A 465 -6.02 -2.34 8.70
C ASN A 465 -6.60 -1.42 7.62
N HIS A 466 -6.88 -1.94 6.42
CA HIS A 466 -7.25 -1.16 5.24
C HIS A 466 -8.51 -1.67 4.55
N PHE A 467 -8.82 -2.97 4.68
CA PHE A 467 -9.90 -3.67 3.98
C PHE A 467 -10.78 -4.42 4.96
N THR A 468 -12.03 -4.64 4.58
CA THR A 468 -12.91 -5.53 5.33
C THR A 468 -12.51 -6.99 5.05
N ARG A 469 -12.88 -7.87 5.96
CA ARG A 469 -12.57 -9.32 5.84
C ARG A 469 -13.18 -9.93 4.58
N GLU A 470 -14.35 -9.43 4.17
CA GLU A 470 -15.08 -9.89 2.97
C GLU A 470 -14.35 -9.58 1.66
N GLN A 471 -13.39 -8.65 1.67
CA GLN A 471 -12.55 -8.32 0.52
C GLN A 471 -11.25 -9.15 0.46
N ILE A 472 -11.04 -10.06 1.41
CA ILE A 472 -9.81 -10.83 1.54
C ILE A 472 -10.15 -12.31 1.44
N ALA A 473 -9.49 -13.04 0.54
CA ALA A 473 -9.68 -14.48 0.41
C ALA A 473 -9.17 -15.21 1.68
N PRO A 474 -10.00 -16.07 2.33
CA PRO A 474 -9.54 -16.88 3.44
C PRO A 474 -8.48 -17.89 2.97
N THR A 475 -7.63 -18.31 3.90
CA THR A 475 -6.59 -19.31 3.63
C THR A 475 -6.91 -20.65 4.29
N GLU A 476 -6.13 -21.10 5.24
CA GLU A 476 -6.23 -22.40 5.86
C GLU A 476 -7.15 -22.38 7.09
N ASN A 477 -7.93 -23.44 7.30
CA ASN A 477 -8.49 -23.74 8.61
C ASN A 477 -7.39 -24.40 9.45
N ASP A 478 -6.54 -23.58 10.09
CA ASP A 478 -5.37 -24.03 10.85
C ASP A 478 -5.80 -24.81 12.10
N THR A 479 -5.70 -26.12 12.05
CA THR A 479 -6.08 -27.01 13.16
C THR A 479 -4.93 -27.29 14.13
N VAL A 480 -3.71 -26.83 13.82
CA VAL A 480 -2.49 -27.15 14.59
C VAL A 480 -2.03 -25.96 15.42
N PHE A 481 -1.73 -24.83 14.77
CA PHE A 481 -1.12 -23.68 15.41
C PHE A 481 -2.19 -22.73 15.98
N ARG A 482 -3.00 -22.10 15.10
CA ARG A 482 -3.95 -21.03 15.48
C ARG A 482 -5.33 -21.55 15.88
N ARG A 483 -5.65 -22.78 15.48
CA ARG A 483 -6.92 -23.48 15.73
C ARG A 483 -8.15 -22.70 15.30
N GLN A 484 -8.03 -22.02 14.17
CA GLN A 484 -9.09 -21.21 13.58
C GLN A 484 -8.90 -21.07 12.08
N LEU A 485 -9.94 -20.60 11.38
CA LEU A 485 -9.81 -20.18 9.98
C LEU A 485 -8.92 -18.93 9.93
N VAL A 486 -7.83 -19.00 9.18
CA VAL A 486 -6.95 -17.87 8.93
C VAL A 486 -7.55 -17.01 7.83
N TRP A 487 -8.06 -15.85 8.20
CA TRP A 487 -8.78 -14.96 7.31
C TRP A 487 -8.43 -13.49 7.56
N GLY A 488 -7.67 -12.89 6.65
CA GLY A 488 -7.13 -11.55 6.75
C GLY A 488 -5.81 -11.44 7.54
N ASP A 489 -5.42 -12.51 8.23
CA ASP A 489 -4.09 -12.67 8.81
C ASP A 489 -3.22 -13.52 7.86
N VAL A 490 -1.88 -13.32 7.90
CA VAL A 490 -0.95 -14.03 7.01
C VAL A 490 -0.97 -15.53 7.28
N HIS A 491 -0.99 -16.33 6.20
CA HIS A 491 -0.98 -17.79 6.28
C HIS A 491 0.33 -18.34 6.88
N ASP A 492 1.49 -17.82 6.45
CA ASP A 492 2.79 -18.30 6.91
C ASP A 492 2.96 -18.09 8.41
N GLN A 493 3.28 -19.17 9.14
CA GLN A 493 3.35 -19.17 10.60
C GLN A 493 4.48 -18.28 11.12
N ALA A 494 5.66 -18.30 10.46
CA ALA A 494 6.77 -17.47 10.89
C ALA A 494 6.50 -15.98 10.62
N ALA A 495 5.89 -15.64 9.47
CA ALA A 495 5.47 -14.28 9.18
C ALA A 495 4.41 -13.78 10.17
N ALA A 496 3.48 -14.63 10.60
CA ALA A 496 2.50 -14.31 11.63
C ALA A 496 3.19 -13.99 12.98
N MET A 497 4.22 -14.77 13.36
CA MET A 497 5.01 -14.51 14.57
C MET A 497 5.88 -13.24 14.48
N PHE A 498 6.06 -12.67 13.28
CA PHE A 498 6.61 -11.33 13.06
C PHE A 498 5.52 -10.24 12.97
N GLY A 499 4.28 -10.55 13.38
CA GLY A 499 3.16 -9.60 13.33
C GLY A 499 2.60 -9.37 11.92
N GLY A 500 2.83 -10.30 10.99
CA GLY A 500 2.34 -10.22 9.62
C GLY A 500 3.21 -9.39 8.67
N ILE A 501 4.27 -8.73 9.15
CA ILE A 501 5.18 -7.91 8.33
C ILE A 501 6.53 -8.62 8.24
N ALA A 502 6.69 -9.51 7.27
CA ALA A 502 7.93 -10.25 7.10
C ALA A 502 8.47 -10.16 5.66
N GLY A 503 9.76 -10.43 5.48
CA GLY A 503 10.40 -10.29 4.17
C GLY A 503 10.17 -11.49 3.24
N HIS A 504 9.72 -12.62 3.77
CA HIS A 504 9.52 -13.86 3.01
C HIS A 504 8.04 -14.13 2.67
N ALA A 505 7.10 -13.54 3.42
CA ALA A 505 5.66 -13.66 3.29
C ALA A 505 4.96 -12.50 4.03
N GLY A 506 3.64 -12.37 3.93
CA GLY A 506 2.83 -11.39 4.66
C GLY A 506 2.23 -10.30 3.81
N LEU A 507 2.63 -10.18 2.55
CA LEU A 507 2.01 -9.24 1.62
C LEU A 507 0.71 -9.84 1.06
N PHE A 508 -0.31 -9.00 0.95
CA PHE A 508 -1.58 -9.30 0.29
C PHE A 508 -1.73 -8.39 -0.91
N ALA A 509 -2.29 -8.93 -2.00
CA ALA A 509 -2.51 -8.13 -3.20
C ALA A 509 -3.61 -8.71 -4.09
N ASN A 510 -4.09 -7.88 -5.04
CA ASN A 510 -4.85 -8.32 -6.19
C ASN A 510 -3.94 -8.55 -7.42
N ALA A 511 -4.49 -9.12 -8.48
CA ALA A 511 -3.70 -9.44 -9.67
C ALA A 511 -3.26 -8.19 -10.46
N HIS A 512 -4.06 -7.11 -10.44
CA HIS A 512 -3.77 -5.88 -11.18
C HIS A 512 -2.56 -5.14 -10.63
N ASP A 513 -2.48 -4.96 -9.30
CA ASP A 513 -1.36 -4.26 -8.66
C ASP A 513 -0.05 -5.03 -8.87
N LEU A 514 -0.12 -6.37 -8.82
CA LEU A 514 1.06 -7.19 -9.13
C LEU A 514 1.47 -7.10 -10.59
N ALA A 515 0.51 -7.04 -11.52
CA ALA A 515 0.79 -6.89 -12.94
C ALA A 515 1.47 -5.53 -13.24
N ALA A 516 1.06 -4.45 -12.58
CA ALA A 516 1.69 -3.14 -12.71
C ALA A 516 3.16 -3.14 -12.28
N ILE A 517 3.50 -3.80 -11.16
CA ILE A 517 4.90 -3.92 -10.71
C ILE A 517 5.70 -4.82 -11.67
N MET A 518 5.12 -5.91 -12.17
CA MET A 518 5.78 -6.77 -13.15
C MET A 518 6.01 -6.03 -14.47
N GLN A 519 5.09 -5.14 -14.90
CA GLN A 519 5.29 -4.28 -16.06
C GLN A 519 6.41 -3.27 -15.81
N MET A 520 6.47 -2.67 -14.62
CA MET A 520 7.61 -1.80 -14.25
C MET A 520 8.95 -2.55 -14.41
N PHE A 521 9.03 -3.83 -14.01
CA PHE A 521 10.25 -4.61 -14.21
C PHE A 521 10.52 -4.89 -15.68
N LEU A 522 9.51 -5.20 -16.51
CA LEU A 522 9.68 -5.37 -17.96
C LEU A 522 10.16 -4.09 -18.63
N ASP A 523 9.63 -2.94 -18.21
CA ASP A 523 10.00 -1.61 -18.70
C ASP A 523 11.28 -1.09 -18.02
N GLU A 524 12.14 -2.01 -17.55
CA GLU A 524 13.45 -1.70 -16.97
C GLU A 524 13.40 -0.65 -15.85
N GLY A 525 12.39 -0.74 -14.98
CA GLY A 525 12.22 0.12 -13.82
C GLY A 525 11.35 1.35 -14.07
N SER A 526 10.81 1.52 -15.28
CA SER A 526 9.89 2.60 -15.61
C SER A 526 8.43 2.12 -15.54
N TYR A 527 7.51 3.00 -15.15
CA TYR A 527 6.08 2.74 -15.21
C TYR A 527 5.32 4.04 -15.47
N GLN A 528 4.46 4.06 -16.50
CA GLN A 528 3.69 5.24 -16.91
C GLN A 528 4.55 6.51 -17.09
N GLY A 529 5.76 6.35 -17.63
CA GLY A 529 6.68 7.46 -17.91
C GLY A 529 7.50 7.93 -16.69
N VAL A 530 7.36 7.29 -15.54
CA VAL A 530 8.14 7.58 -14.32
C VAL A 530 9.18 6.50 -14.10
N GLN A 531 10.45 6.87 -13.92
CA GLN A 531 11.53 5.95 -13.60
C GLN A 531 11.60 5.73 -12.08
N TYR A 532 11.32 4.52 -11.61
CA TYR A 532 11.35 4.11 -10.20
C TYR A 532 12.67 3.46 -9.81
N LEU A 533 13.24 2.67 -10.73
CA LEU A 533 14.52 1.96 -10.59
C LEU A 533 15.38 2.19 -11.84
N LYS A 534 16.70 2.19 -11.69
CA LYS A 534 17.61 2.25 -12.84
C LYS A 534 17.51 0.97 -13.69
N PRO A 535 17.61 1.07 -15.03
CA PRO A 535 17.59 -0.10 -15.91
C PRO A 535 18.64 -1.16 -15.55
N GLU A 536 19.84 -0.74 -15.23
CA GLU A 536 20.93 -1.64 -14.83
C GLU A 536 20.64 -2.41 -13.54
N THR A 537 19.93 -1.80 -12.59
CA THR A 537 19.49 -2.45 -11.35
C THR A 537 18.49 -3.55 -11.66
N VAL A 538 17.48 -3.27 -12.46
CA VAL A 538 16.47 -4.27 -12.86
C VAL A 538 17.14 -5.45 -13.58
N ARG A 539 17.96 -5.16 -14.61
CA ARG A 539 18.70 -6.20 -15.34
C ARG A 539 19.59 -7.05 -14.43
N TYR A 540 20.30 -6.43 -13.49
CA TYR A 540 21.17 -7.14 -12.57
C TYR A 540 20.39 -8.09 -11.66
N PHE A 541 19.29 -7.63 -11.07
CA PHE A 541 18.50 -8.43 -10.14
C PHE A 541 17.72 -9.57 -10.83
N THR A 542 17.29 -9.39 -12.05
CA THR A 542 16.55 -10.41 -12.83
C THR A 542 17.47 -11.41 -13.54
N THR A 543 18.79 -11.15 -13.61
CA THR A 543 19.79 -12.07 -14.15
C THR A 543 20.20 -13.11 -13.09
N ALA A 544 20.60 -14.31 -13.52
CA ALA A 544 21.10 -15.38 -12.65
C ALA A 544 22.63 -15.29 -12.51
N PRO A 545 23.18 -14.63 -11.46
CA PRO A 545 24.62 -14.36 -11.37
C PRO A 545 25.46 -15.63 -11.13
N PHE A 546 24.83 -16.71 -10.67
CA PHE A 546 25.50 -17.97 -10.36
C PHE A 546 25.05 -19.14 -11.27
N ALA A 547 24.53 -18.84 -12.46
CA ALA A 547 24.08 -19.85 -13.41
C ALA A 547 25.22 -20.83 -13.79
N ALA A 548 26.45 -20.34 -13.95
CA ALA A 548 27.63 -21.17 -14.21
C ALA A 548 27.90 -22.22 -13.10
N ASN A 549 27.43 -21.93 -11.86
CA ASN A 549 27.55 -22.83 -10.71
C ASN A 549 26.29 -23.68 -10.49
N GLY A 550 25.39 -23.75 -11.47
CA GLY A 550 24.16 -24.52 -11.41
C GLY A 550 23.01 -23.85 -10.62
N ASN A 551 23.16 -22.62 -10.17
CA ASN A 551 22.10 -21.88 -9.50
C ASN A 551 21.37 -20.95 -10.49
N ARG A 552 20.12 -21.29 -10.81
CA ARG A 552 19.29 -20.55 -11.78
C ARG A 552 18.69 -19.25 -11.26
N ARG A 553 18.78 -18.98 -9.94
CA ARG A 553 18.09 -17.85 -9.31
C ARG A 553 18.65 -16.50 -9.74
N GLY A 554 17.75 -15.56 -10.05
CA GLY A 554 18.04 -14.14 -9.92
C GLY A 554 18.05 -13.72 -8.44
N LEU A 555 18.28 -12.46 -8.17
CA LEU A 555 18.26 -11.94 -6.80
C LEU A 555 16.80 -11.78 -6.33
N GLY A 556 16.32 -12.75 -5.58
CA GLY A 556 14.92 -12.88 -5.18
C GLY A 556 14.02 -13.58 -6.19
N PHE A 557 14.33 -13.53 -7.48
CA PHE A 557 13.50 -14.09 -8.55
C PHE A 557 13.78 -15.58 -8.82
N ASP A 558 12.73 -16.35 -9.16
CA ASP A 558 12.88 -17.64 -9.81
C ASP A 558 13.04 -17.46 -11.32
N LYS A 559 13.73 -18.38 -11.97
CA LYS A 559 13.98 -18.42 -13.42
C LYS A 559 13.75 -19.83 -13.95
N LEU A 560 13.66 -19.98 -15.26
CA LEU A 560 13.59 -21.29 -15.88
C LEU A 560 14.82 -22.14 -15.50
N PRO A 561 14.66 -23.47 -15.40
CA PRO A 561 15.78 -24.37 -15.19
C PRO A 561 16.83 -24.20 -16.29
N ILE A 562 18.11 -24.26 -15.91
CA ILE A 562 19.23 -24.15 -16.83
C ILE A 562 19.04 -25.16 -17.96
N ASN A 563 19.16 -24.69 -19.20
CA ASN A 563 18.90 -25.45 -20.43
C ASN A 563 17.50 -26.08 -20.48
N LYS A 564 16.52 -25.48 -19.77
CA LYS A 564 15.12 -25.96 -19.66
C LYS A 564 14.98 -27.41 -19.13
N LYS A 565 16.04 -27.93 -18.49
CA LYS A 565 16.04 -29.25 -17.85
C LYS A 565 15.60 -29.16 -16.39
N GLY A 566 14.76 -30.09 -15.94
CA GLY A 566 14.22 -30.11 -14.57
C GLY A 566 12.76 -29.60 -14.50
N SER A 567 12.19 -29.63 -13.30
CA SER A 567 10.81 -29.19 -13.02
C SER A 567 10.77 -27.69 -12.71
N CYS A 568 9.73 -27.02 -13.19
CA CYS A 568 9.37 -25.65 -12.83
C CYS A 568 7.87 -25.47 -13.01
N THR A 569 7.33 -24.39 -12.41
CA THR A 569 5.92 -24.01 -12.59
C THR A 569 5.72 -23.19 -13.85
N ALA A 570 6.71 -22.39 -14.24
CA ALA A 570 6.66 -21.61 -15.47
C ALA A 570 6.73 -22.52 -16.70
N SER A 571 6.11 -22.07 -17.80
CA SER A 571 6.17 -22.75 -19.09
C SER A 571 7.60 -22.85 -19.62
N LYS A 572 7.99 -24.00 -20.11
CA LYS A 572 9.27 -24.20 -20.80
C LYS A 572 9.29 -23.63 -22.23
N LEU A 573 8.15 -23.19 -22.73
CA LEU A 573 8.03 -22.46 -23.99
C LEU A 573 8.60 -21.03 -23.87
N GLY A 574 8.67 -20.50 -22.63
CA GLY A 574 9.20 -19.18 -22.35
C GLY A 574 10.69 -19.02 -22.62
N SER A 575 11.18 -17.79 -22.64
CA SER A 575 12.60 -17.48 -22.82
C SER A 575 13.39 -17.77 -21.54
N MET A 576 14.71 -17.89 -21.67
CA MET A 576 15.62 -18.00 -20.51
C MET A 576 15.76 -16.66 -19.75
N GLU A 577 15.30 -15.56 -20.34
CA GLU A 577 15.26 -14.24 -19.70
C GLU A 577 14.13 -14.13 -18.69
N GLY A 578 13.05 -14.92 -18.86
CA GLY A 578 11.88 -14.91 -18.00
C GLY A 578 12.22 -15.09 -16.52
N TYR A 579 11.46 -14.40 -15.66
CA TYR A 579 11.60 -14.39 -14.21
C TYR A 579 10.25 -14.21 -13.51
N GLY A 580 10.17 -14.66 -12.27
CA GLY A 580 8.96 -14.54 -11.47
C GLY A 580 9.08 -15.24 -10.13
N HIS A 581 7.94 -15.62 -9.56
CA HIS A 581 7.90 -16.40 -8.31
C HIS A 581 6.58 -17.17 -8.16
N THR A 582 6.59 -18.14 -7.26
CA THR A 582 5.37 -18.84 -6.81
C THR A 582 5.13 -18.58 -5.32
N GLY A 583 3.85 -18.57 -4.90
CA GLY A 583 3.47 -18.54 -3.51
C GLY A 583 2.84 -19.86 -3.03
N PHE A 584 3.04 -20.18 -1.75
CA PHE A 584 2.53 -21.41 -1.13
C PHE A 584 1.00 -21.45 -1.14
N THR A 585 0.35 -20.32 -0.97
CA THR A 585 -1.11 -20.14 -1.02
C THR A 585 -1.75 -20.43 -2.37
N GLY A 586 -0.93 -20.59 -3.43
CA GLY A 586 -1.39 -20.95 -4.76
C GLY A 586 -1.09 -19.92 -5.83
N THR A 587 -0.39 -18.86 -5.47
CA THR A 587 -0.09 -17.74 -6.37
C THR A 587 1.07 -18.06 -7.33
N PHE A 588 1.07 -17.40 -8.49
CA PHE A 588 2.11 -17.49 -9.51
C PHE A 588 2.18 -16.18 -10.28
N VAL A 589 3.38 -15.66 -10.44
CA VAL A 589 3.66 -14.45 -11.20
C VAL A 589 4.86 -14.70 -12.09
N TRP A 590 4.81 -14.24 -13.33
CA TRP A 590 5.91 -14.40 -14.27
C TRP A 590 5.91 -13.28 -15.30
N ALA A 591 7.11 -12.81 -15.64
CA ALA A 591 7.36 -11.90 -16.75
C ALA A 591 8.44 -12.47 -17.67
N ASP A 592 8.28 -12.29 -18.96
CA ASP A 592 9.24 -12.71 -19.99
C ASP A 592 9.61 -11.53 -20.87
N PRO A 593 10.81 -10.92 -20.66
CA PRO A 593 11.25 -9.76 -21.42
C PRO A 593 11.39 -10.02 -22.94
N ALA A 594 11.81 -11.24 -23.33
CA ALA A 594 11.98 -11.57 -24.74
C ALA A 594 10.64 -11.66 -25.51
N ASN A 595 9.52 -11.77 -24.78
CA ASN A 595 8.18 -11.84 -25.38
C ASN A 595 7.24 -10.75 -24.88
N ASP A 596 7.72 -9.83 -24.07
CA ASP A 596 6.92 -8.79 -23.41
C ASP A 596 5.58 -9.34 -22.89
N LEU A 597 5.67 -10.46 -22.16
CA LEU A 597 4.52 -11.23 -21.67
C LEU A 597 4.54 -11.33 -20.14
N ILE A 598 3.40 -11.00 -19.52
CA ILE A 598 3.18 -11.19 -18.09
C ILE A 598 2.01 -12.12 -17.86
N ILE A 599 2.12 -12.98 -16.84
CA ILE A 599 1.00 -13.71 -16.25
C ILE A 599 0.99 -13.55 -14.74
N ILE A 600 -0.18 -13.25 -14.19
CA ILE A 600 -0.49 -13.27 -12.77
C ILE A 600 -1.62 -14.26 -12.56
N PHE A 601 -1.43 -15.20 -11.64
CA PHE A 601 -2.45 -16.14 -11.19
C PHE A 601 -2.50 -16.13 -9.67
N LEU A 602 -3.63 -15.72 -9.10
CA LEU A 602 -3.87 -15.72 -7.66
C LEU A 602 -4.96 -16.68 -7.30
N SER A 603 -4.75 -17.48 -6.27
CA SER A 603 -5.74 -18.40 -5.72
C SER A 603 -5.46 -18.67 -4.24
N ASN A 604 -6.47 -19.13 -3.51
CA ASN A 604 -6.35 -19.59 -2.13
C ASN A 604 -6.41 -21.13 -2.05
N ARG A 605 -5.54 -21.81 -2.79
CA ARG A 605 -5.50 -23.28 -2.86
C ARG A 605 -5.36 -23.97 -1.51
N VAL A 606 -4.89 -23.25 -0.50
CA VAL A 606 -4.73 -23.74 0.88
C VAL A 606 -6.05 -23.80 1.65
N TYR A 607 -7.15 -23.28 1.08
CA TYR A 607 -8.47 -23.35 1.68
C TYR A 607 -9.17 -24.68 1.34
N PRO A 608 -9.79 -25.38 2.31
CA PRO A 608 -9.63 -25.15 3.74
C PRO A 608 -8.36 -25.81 4.31
N ASP A 609 -7.66 -26.62 3.51
CA ASP A 609 -6.53 -27.46 3.87
C ASP A 609 -5.35 -27.28 2.92
N THR A 610 -4.13 -27.38 3.47
CA THR A 610 -2.89 -27.34 2.66
C THR A 610 -2.63 -28.62 1.89
N ASP A 611 -3.14 -29.76 2.34
CA ASP A 611 -3.01 -31.09 1.72
C ASP A 611 -4.37 -31.72 1.34
N PRO A 612 -4.41 -32.46 0.21
CA PRO A 612 -3.35 -32.64 -0.79
C PRO A 612 -3.18 -31.43 -1.69
N ASN A 613 -1.94 -31.09 -2.06
CA ASN A 613 -1.67 -29.98 -2.98
C ASN A 613 -2.10 -30.31 -4.42
N LYS A 614 -3.39 -30.21 -4.69
CA LYS A 614 -4.00 -30.53 -6.00
C LYS A 614 -3.56 -29.56 -7.09
N LEU A 615 -3.31 -28.27 -6.75
CA LEU A 615 -2.86 -27.27 -7.72
C LEU A 615 -1.52 -27.64 -8.37
N VAL A 616 -0.57 -28.16 -7.57
CA VAL A 616 0.71 -28.64 -8.11
C VAL A 616 0.52 -29.92 -8.92
N ARG A 617 -0.30 -30.87 -8.42
CA ARG A 617 -0.54 -32.16 -9.10
C ARG A 617 -1.22 -32.01 -10.46
N THR A 618 -2.10 -31.02 -10.60
CA THR A 618 -2.84 -30.78 -11.85
C THR A 618 -2.07 -29.93 -12.87
N GLY A 619 -0.99 -29.26 -12.47
CA GLY A 619 -0.16 -28.44 -13.36
C GLY A 619 -0.86 -27.22 -13.97
N ILE A 620 -1.95 -26.74 -13.35
CA ILE A 620 -2.82 -25.69 -13.90
C ILE A 620 -2.02 -24.41 -14.21
N ARG A 621 -1.14 -23.97 -13.30
CA ARG A 621 -0.34 -22.76 -13.52
C ARG A 621 0.54 -22.87 -14.77
N THR A 622 1.17 -24.03 -14.98
CA THR A 622 1.95 -24.31 -16.18
C THR A 622 1.07 -24.35 -17.42
N ALA A 623 -0.11 -25.00 -17.34
CA ALA A 623 -1.03 -25.10 -18.47
C ALA A 623 -1.57 -23.72 -18.92
N LEU A 624 -1.92 -22.84 -17.98
CA LEU A 624 -2.31 -21.46 -18.28
C LEU A 624 -1.17 -20.72 -19.02
N HIS A 625 0.06 -20.86 -18.52
CA HIS A 625 1.23 -20.21 -19.09
C HIS A 625 1.58 -20.78 -20.46
N ASP A 626 1.47 -22.10 -20.68
CA ASP A 626 1.67 -22.76 -21.96
C ASP A 626 0.69 -22.23 -23.03
N ILE A 627 -0.60 -22.01 -22.65
CA ILE A 627 -1.61 -21.48 -23.55
C ILE A 627 -1.25 -20.06 -24.01
N LEU A 628 -0.72 -19.22 -23.12
CA LEU A 628 -0.28 -17.88 -23.49
C LEU A 628 0.89 -17.90 -24.48
N TYR A 629 1.88 -18.77 -24.30
CA TYR A 629 2.97 -18.93 -25.27
C TYR A 629 2.54 -19.59 -26.58
N GLN A 630 1.47 -20.40 -26.57
CA GLN A 630 0.86 -20.87 -27.81
C GLN A 630 0.12 -19.76 -28.58
N ALA A 631 -0.45 -18.80 -27.84
CA ALA A 631 -1.08 -17.64 -28.42
C ALA A 631 -0.07 -16.59 -28.93
N TYR A 632 1.01 -16.43 -28.19
CA TYR A 632 2.07 -15.46 -28.43
C TYR A 632 3.43 -16.18 -28.41
N PRO A 633 3.77 -16.92 -29.48
CA PRO A 633 5.04 -17.64 -29.57
C PRO A 633 6.20 -16.64 -29.62
N ILE A 634 7.32 -17.01 -28.97
CA ILE A 634 8.57 -16.26 -29.11
C ILE A 634 9.04 -16.42 -30.56
N ALA A 635 9.34 -15.31 -31.23
CA ALA A 635 9.93 -15.34 -32.56
C ALA A 635 11.28 -16.09 -32.51
N GLU A 636 11.50 -17.02 -33.45
CA GLU A 636 12.75 -17.79 -33.56
C GLU A 636 13.93 -16.89 -33.97
#